data_d19c149d61a8660c0c5306e58d7849a2
#
_entry.id   d19c149d61a8660c0c5306e58d7849a2
#
_cell.length_a   1.000
_cell.length_b   1.000
_cell.length_c   1.000
_cell.angle_alpha   90.00
_cell.angle_beta   90.00
_cell.angle_gamma   90.00
#
_symmetry.space_group_name_H-M   'P 1'
#
loop_
_entity.id
_entity.type
_entity.pdbx_description
1 polymer ?
#
loop_
_entity_poly.entity_id
_entity_poly.type
_entity_poly.pdbx_seq_one_letter_code
_entity_poly.pdbx_strand_id
1 'polypeptide(L)'
;MLTLSTPWDLAIVDETHRLLANDAWYNQVQSLSRRVKHILLLSATPIQDRNEEYRRLLALLNPEQYENMSAERFAWMVKRQKRIQKSANLLLGYLERYDEYTEIIIDDLNNIAETLEDAAFEKMVQEIDLNAEDKGLSKVKQALAYICENYRIERKVIRNRRQLISEKMAKRTLHAIPYTPLSLNENYNEIGAIQNTLAYLSDNGEDDENYVTETAIPLLSALFSSPWAFEDALRRLKIDDGILLESAAAWRRQAENEHSLVNIALDEDPDLIKGRLMTAMDYIDQETDILDDESCKLVVFTAHNATLMEFLKLFNARYADMGVHAVAFGNHMEREELEDSVYAFQNDPECRVIICDETGGEGRNFQNAAQVIHLDIPWNANALEQRIGRLDRLGRNPDMDVKSVVIYADASVEEQLFHIWKDGMKLFEQSLSGLEIITGELNELIIEALLDDYYTGLNNAFDDILDQAEEMRESVEDEQDFDLGATLYRPLSQGIDNVLSIYASEDDNLFATAMMGWGKQAGLNPEKPTKTGLIEFRESSFSVNAARQSLFIPPDWKRYSNTSIMRREGKILGSFDRGTAATREDILFFAPGDAVYDSIISNAVGCNRGRCTGIETTGTYNYDGLVYIYNIAPELDELLENEMPMQTLAQYKMYLPLRQIFVAIPLNIKSKEIPEKEVVKTLLALRPNDAGHVGRRSAGRLSISPLERFISLTPPSTWEPLVDKYSASAYARARARLEKRSDLEAAEKEMQRVLNGYRAECIYFERDMSGVEERERLFDMTLRALKNAKPVLDAVCFLRVRTNGQ
;
A
#
# COMPACT_ATOMS: atom_id res chain seq x y z
N MET A 1 -29.33 -7.90 -0.92
CA MET A 1 -29.80 -9.22 -1.40
C MET A 1 -29.22 -9.61 -2.76
N LEU A 2 -29.15 -8.76 -3.77
CA LEU A 2 -28.54 -9.10 -5.09
C LEU A 2 -27.07 -9.51 -4.99
N THR A 3 -26.28 -8.90 -4.13
CA THR A 3 -24.85 -9.19 -3.93
C THR A 3 -24.58 -10.62 -3.43
N LEU A 4 -25.47 -11.17 -2.62
CA LEU A 4 -25.31 -12.51 -2.03
C LEU A 4 -25.71 -13.66 -2.98
N SER A 5 -26.44 -13.37 -4.06
CA SER A 5 -26.87 -14.40 -5.03
C SER A 5 -25.93 -14.52 -6.23
N THR A 6 -25.02 -13.59 -6.41
CA THR A 6 -24.06 -13.59 -7.52
C THR A 6 -22.85 -14.46 -7.16
N PRO A 7 -22.39 -15.34 -8.06
CA PRO A 7 -21.17 -16.12 -7.86
C PRO A 7 -19.94 -15.23 -8.11
N TRP A 8 -19.48 -14.57 -7.06
CA TRP A 8 -18.24 -13.76 -7.11
C TRP A 8 -17.00 -14.64 -7.01
N ASP A 9 -15.96 -14.30 -7.76
CA ASP A 9 -14.65 -14.95 -7.63
C ASP A 9 -13.81 -14.35 -6.50
N LEU A 10 -13.94 -13.05 -6.26
CA LEU A 10 -13.21 -12.30 -5.23
C LEU A 10 -14.14 -11.34 -4.50
N ALA A 11 -14.04 -11.31 -3.18
CA ALA A 11 -14.62 -10.27 -2.34
C ALA A 11 -13.47 -9.48 -1.67
N ILE A 12 -13.54 -8.16 -1.72
CA ILE A 12 -12.63 -7.26 -1.01
C ILE A 12 -13.47 -6.50 0.01
N VAL A 13 -13.04 -6.54 1.27
CA VAL A 13 -13.68 -5.83 2.37
C VAL A 13 -12.65 -4.87 2.94
N ASP A 14 -12.91 -3.58 2.79
CA ASP A 14 -12.08 -2.52 3.33
C ASP A 14 -12.56 -2.13 4.74
N GLU A 15 -11.65 -1.62 5.57
CA GLU A 15 -11.88 -1.22 6.96
C GLU A 15 -12.61 -2.31 7.78
N THR A 16 -12.04 -3.52 7.74
CA THR A 16 -12.68 -4.72 8.32
C THR A 16 -12.96 -4.63 9.82
N HIS A 17 -12.24 -3.80 10.56
CA HIS A 17 -12.53 -3.53 11.97
C HIS A 17 -13.96 -3.03 12.20
N ARG A 18 -14.56 -2.30 11.24
CA ARG A 18 -15.94 -1.83 11.32
C ARG A 18 -16.99 -2.95 11.27
N LEU A 19 -16.63 -4.12 10.72
CA LEU A 19 -17.53 -5.27 10.73
C LEU A 19 -17.82 -5.78 12.13
N LEU A 20 -16.84 -5.64 13.03
CA LEU A 20 -16.93 -6.16 14.38
C LEU A 20 -17.90 -5.35 15.25
N ALA A 21 -18.07 -4.06 14.93
CA ALA A 21 -19.02 -3.18 15.57
C ALA A 21 -20.49 -3.44 15.15
N ASN A 22 -20.72 -4.23 14.06
CA ASN A 22 -22.06 -4.48 13.53
C ASN A 22 -22.26 -5.93 13.14
N ASP A 23 -22.91 -6.69 14.00
CA ASP A 23 -23.16 -8.13 13.79
C ASP A 23 -23.95 -8.44 12.52
N ALA A 24 -24.83 -7.55 12.09
CA ALA A 24 -25.60 -7.75 10.87
C ALA A 24 -24.68 -7.70 9.62
N TRP A 25 -23.72 -6.78 9.60
CA TRP A 25 -22.74 -6.69 8.53
C TRP A 25 -21.75 -7.84 8.59
N TYR A 26 -21.26 -8.18 9.79
CA TYR A 26 -20.40 -9.33 9.98
C TYR A 26 -21.01 -10.62 9.42
N ASN A 27 -22.26 -10.92 9.79
CA ASN A 27 -22.96 -12.12 9.33
C ASN A 27 -23.16 -12.14 7.81
N GLN A 28 -23.37 -10.99 7.16
CA GLN A 28 -23.44 -10.90 5.70
C GLN A 28 -22.09 -11.22 5.05
N VAL A 29 -20.99 -10.64 5.56
CA VAL A 29 -19.65 -10.91 5.04
C VAL A 29 -19.23 -12.35 5.31
N GLN A 30 -19.57 -12.92 6.46
CA GLN A 30 -19.36 -14.34 6.77
C GLN A 30 -20.09 -15.26 5.79
N SER A 31 -21.36 -14.93 5.46
CA SER A 31 -22.09 -15.68 4.44
C SER A 31 -21.46 -15.56 3.05
N LEU A 32 -20.86 -14.42 2.72
CA LEU A 32 -20.16 -14.18 1.48
C LEU A 32 -18.81 -14.92 1.44
N SER A 33 -18.03 -14.90 2.54
CA SER A 33 -16.71 -15.54 2.62
C SER A 33 -16.74 -17.05 2.35
N ARG A 34 -17.85 -17.72 2.71
CA ARG A 34 -18.08 -19.16 2.44
C ARG A 34 -18.40 -19.49 0.97
N ARG A 35 -18.71 -18.48 0.16
CA ARG A 35 -19.18 -18.67 -1.24
C ARG A 35 -18.19 -18.19 -2.27
N VAL A 36 -17.39 -17.20 -1.93
CA VAL A 36 -16.38 -16.66 -2.83
C VAL A 36 -15.15 -17.57 -2.83
N LYS A 37 -14.46 -17.63 -3.96
CA LYS A 37 -13.20 -18.38 -4.04
C LYS A 37 -12.09 -17.72 -3.25
N HIS A 38 -12.09 -16.39 -3.24
CA HIS A 38 -11.06 -15.58 -2.59
C HIS A 38 -11.70 -14.45 -1.82
N ILE A 39 -11.21 -14.17 -0.63
CA ILE A 39 -11.56 -13.01 0.15
C ILE A 39 -10.29 -12.25 0.54
N LEU A 40 -10.32 -10.93 0.40
CA LEU A 40 -9.28 -10.01 0.85
C LEU A 40 -9.89 -9.07 1.88
N LEU A 41 -9.36 -9.12 3.08
CA LEU A 41 -9.74 -8.22 4.17
C LEU A 41 -8.64 -7.17 4.30
N LEU A 42 -9.00 -5.90 4.19
CA LEU A 42 -8.11 -4.77 4.36
C LEU A 42 -8.45 -4.08 5.69
N SER A 43 -7.45 -3.80 6.48
CA SER A 43 -7.60 -3.04 7.72
C SER A 43 -6.29 -2.34 8.01
N ALA A 44 -6.35 -1.10 8.43
CA ALA A 44 -5.21 -0.40 9.00
C ALA A 44 -4.87 -0.96 10.39
N THR A 45 -5.86 -1.55 11.05
CA THR A 45 -5.83 -1.94 12.46
C THR A 45 -6.06 -3.44 12.64
N PRO A 46 -5.04 -4.29 12.71
CA PRO A 46 -5.22 -5.67 13.10
C PRO A 46 -5.53 -5.76 14.61
N ILE A 47 -6.68 -6.30 14.94
CA ILE A 47 -7.18 -6.46 16.32
C ILE A 47 -6.59 -7.75 16.91
N GLN A 48 -5.43 -7.70 17.57
CA GLN A 48 -4.81 -8.91 18.15
C GLN A 48 -5.15 -9.13 19.63
N ASP A 49 -5.30 -8.09 20.44
CA ASP A 49 -5.47 -8.25 21.88
C ASP A 49 -6.91 -8.53 22.31
N ARG A 50 -7.86 -8.18 21.47
CA ARG A 50 -9.25 -8.69 21.67
C ARG A 50 -9.39 -10.05 21.04
N ASN A 51 -9.00 -11.09 21.75
CA ASN A 51 -8.95 -12.48 21.26
C ASN A 51 -10.21 -12.92 20.50
N GLU A 52 -11.39 -12.52 20.93
CA GLU A 52 -12.65 -12.90 20.27
C GLU A 52 -12.86 -12.16 18.95
N GLU A 53 -12.56 -10.86 18.90
CA GLU A 53 -12.67 -10.06 17.69
C GLU A 53 -11.67 -10.52 16.63
N TYR A 54 -10.44 -10.79 17.06
CA TYR A 54 -9.41 -11.34 16.19
C TYR A 54 -9.77 -12.72 15.65
N ARG A 55 -10.29 -13.60 16.51
CA ARG A 55 -10.81 -14.90 16.11
C ARG A 55 -11.94 -14.76 15.07
N ARG A 56 -12.85 -13.80 15.25
CA ARG A 56 -13.93 -13.51 14.29
C ARG A 56 -13.39 -13.07 12.94
N LEU A 57 -12.38 -12.23 12.88
CA LEU A 57 -11.73 -11.84 11.61
C LEU A 57 -11.04 -13.03 10.94
N LEU A 58 -10.30 -13.82 11.69
CA LEU A 58 -9.66 -15.03 11.16
C LEU A 58 -10.67 -16.06 10.69
N ALA A 59 -11.86 -16.12 11.30
CA ALA A 59 -12.95 -17.00 10.86
C ALA A 59 -13.51 -16.61 9.48
N LEU A 60 -13.40 -15.34 9.07
CA LEU A 60 -13.73 -14.91 7.70
C LEU A 60 -12.69 -15.41 6.68
N LEU A 61 -11.41 -15.52 7.08
CA LEU A 61 -10.31 -15.99 6.22
C LEU A 61 -10.23 -17.51 6.15
N ASN A 62 -10.56 -18.19 7.23
CA ASN A 62 -10.54 -19.64 7.33
C ASN A 62 -11.67 -20.14 8.25
N PRO A 63 -12.91 -20.22 7.75
CA PRO A 63 -14.08 -20.62 8.54
C PRO A 63 -13.93 -22.01 9.17
N GLU A 64 -13.36 -22.96 8.42
CA GLU A 64 -13.19 -24.34 8.90
C GLU A 64 -12.34 -24.43 10.16
N GLN A 65 -11.39 -23.50 10.32
CA GLN A 65 -10.43 -23.52 11.41
C GLN A 65 -10.90 -22.76 12.64
N TYR A 66 -11.45 -21.54 12.43
CA TYR A 66 -11.67 -20.61 13.54
C TYR A 66 -13.11 -20.47 13.97
N GLU A 67 -14.08 -20.84 13.10
CA GLU A 67 -15.50 -20.62 13.39
C GLU A 67 -15.99 -21.46 14.60
N ASN A 68 -15.54 -22.70 14.70
CA ASN A 68 -15.91 -23.61 15.77
C ASN A 68 -14.89 -23.68 16.91
N MET A 69 -13.85 -22.82 16.88
CA MET A 69 -12.83 -22.78 17.92
C MET A 69 -13.36 -22.03 19.14
N SER A 70 -13.23 -22.64 20.33
CA SER A 70 -13.65 -21.94 21.56
C SER A 70 -12.71 -20.77 21.90
N ALA A 71 -13.23 -19.78 22.63
CA ALA A 71 -12.44 -18.64 23.08
C ALA A 71 -11.24 -19.05 23.94
N GLU A 72 -11.41 -20.05 24.81
CA GLU A 72 -10.34 -20.56 25.68
C GLU A 72 -9.23 -21.22 24.85
N ARG A 73 -9.60 -22.00 23.81
CA ARG A 73 -8.61 -22.61 22.91
C ARG A 73 -7.85 -21.55 22.12
N PHE A 74 -8.55 -20.55 21.61
CA PHE A 74 -7.93 -19.45 20.90
C PHE A 74 -6.96 -18.66 21.79
N ALA A 75 -7.36 -18.29 23.00
CA ALA A 75 -6.50 -17.61 23.97
C ALA A 75 -5.27 -18.45 24.35
N TRP A 76 -5.45 -19.78 24.48
CA TRP A 76 -4.32 -20.69 24.70
C TRP A 76 -3.33 -20.67 23.53
N MET A 77 -3.81 -20.65 22.29
CA MET A 77 -2.96 -20.58 21.09
C MET A 77 -2.20 -19.24 21.03
N VAL A 78 -2.85 -18.13 21.36
CA VAL A 78 -2.20 -16.81 21.45
C VAL A 78 -1.05 -16.84 22.47
N LYS A 79 -1.28 -17.41 23.67
CA LYS A 79 -0.22 -17.57 24.67
C LYS A 79 0.92 -18.47 24.18
N ARG A 80 0.61 -19.54 23.45
CA ARG A 80 1.61 -20.43 22.87
C ARG A 80 2.46 -19.69 21.83
N GLN A 81 1.84 -18.91 20.99
CA GLN A 81 2.55 -18.08 19.99
C GLN A 81 3.48 -17.08 20.67
N LYS A 82 3.00 -16.32 21.66
CA LYS A 82 3.84 -15.33 22.39
C LYS A 82 5.09 -15.99 23.01
N ARG A 83 5.00 -17.24 23.51
CA ARG A 83 6.18 -17.95 24.01
C ARG A 83 7.18 -18.31 22.92
N ILE A 84 6.70 -18.84 21.78
CA ILE A 84 7.55 -19.18 20.63
C ILE A 84 8.20 -17.92 20.08
N GLN A 85 7.46 -16.85 19.96
CA GLN A 85 7.94 -15.53 19.50
C GLN A 85 9.06 -15.01 20.39
N LYS A 86 8.89 -15.03 21.71
CA LYS A 86 9.92 -14.58 22.64
C LYS A 86 11.22 -15.39 22.51
N SER A 87 11.13 -16.71 22.36
CA SER A 87 12.30 -17.54 22.14
C SER A 87 12.96 -17.27 20.79
N ALA A 88 12.17 -17.08 19.73
CA ALA A 88 12.70 -16.78 18.40
C ALA A 88 13.37 -15.41 18.35
N ASN A 89 12.76 -14.37 18.96
CA ASN A 89 13.32 -13.02 18.99
C ASN A 89 14.65 -12.96 19.74
N LEU A 90 14.77 -13.72 20.85
CA LEU A 90 16.05 -13.85 21.56
C LEU A 90 17.15 -14.39 20.62
N LEU A 91 16.84 -15.44 19.86
CA LEU A 91 17.77 -16.04 18.91
C LEU A 91 18.06 -15.10 17.72
N LEU A 92 17.06 -14.33 17.24
CA LEU A 92 17.26 -13.31 16.21
C LEU A 92 18.24 -12.22 16.67
N GLY A 93 18.12 -11.75 17.92
CA GLY A 93 19.06 -10.80 18.51
C GLY A 93 20.49 -11.33 18.61
N TYR A 94 20.66 -12.63 18.83
CA TYR A 94 22.00 -13.25 18.84
C TYR A 94 22.63 -13.38 17.45
N LEU A 95 21.85 -13.32 16.36
CA LEU A 95 22.41 -13.42 15.00
C LEU A 95 23.37 -12.28 14.64
N GLU A 96 23.23 -11.10 15.23
CA GLU A 96 24.15 -9.98 14.99
C GLU A 96 25.58 -10.28 15.46
N ARG A 97 25.70 -11.13 16.49
CA ARG A 97 26.95 -11.59 17.06
C ARG A 97 27.05 -13.13 17.01
N TYR A 98 26.72 -13.69 15.85
CA TYR A 98 26.61 -15.12 15.66
C TYR A 98 27.80 -15.91 16.15
N ASP A 99 29.04 -15.45 15.87
CA ASP A 99 30.26 -16.14 16.24
C ASP A 99 30.44 -16.28 17.77
N GLU A 100 29.87 -15.37 18.55
CA GLU A 100 29.94 -15.39 20.03
C GLU A 100 28.87 -16.29 20.65
N TYR A 101 27.70 -16.40 20.00
CA TYR A 101 26.52 -17.07 20.55
C TYR A 101 26.15 -18.39 19.85
N THR A 102 26.99 -18.88 18.93
CA THR A 102 26.70 -20.08 18.10
C THR A 102 26.24 -21.28 18.91
N GLU A 103 26.94 -21.64 20.02
CA GLU A 103 26.59 -22.77 20.85
C GLU A 103 25.22 -22.59 21.53
N ILE A 104 24.94 -21.43 22.07
CA ILE A 104 23.68 -21.09 22.72
C ILE A 104 22.51 -21.18 21.71
N ILE A 105 22.70 -20.61 20.50
CA ILE A 105 21.68 -20.66 19.43
C ILE A 105 21.34 -22.11 19.08
N ILE A 106 22.33 -22.97 18.97
CA ILE A 106 22.11 -24.38 18.61
C ILE A 106 21.41 -25.14 19.72
N ASP A 107 21.83 -24.92 20.96
CA ASP A 107 21.19 -25.56 22.10
C ASP A 107 19.73 -25.14 22.25
N ASP A 108 19.43 -23.88 22.08
CA ASP A 108 18.06 -23.37 22.11
C ASP A 108 17.23 -23.85 20.91
N LEU A 109 17.79 -23.95 19.71
CA LEU A 109 17.10 -24.55 18.57
C LEU A 109 16.78 -26.02 18.78
N ASN A 110 17.66 -26.80 19.45
CA ASN A 110 17.40 -28.18 19.82
C ASN A 110 16.27 -28.25 20.86
N ASN A 111 16.27 -27.39 21.88
CA ASN A 111 15.21 -27.32 22.88
C ASN A 111 13.85 -26.98 22.26
N ILE A 112 13.85 -26.08 21.29
CA ILE A 112 12.63 -25.73 20.53
C ILE A 112 12.19 -26.96 19.71
N ALA A 113 13.10 -27.68 19.06
CA ALA A 113 12.78 -28.86 18.27
C ALA A 113 12.11 -29.97 19.11
N GLU A 114 12.64 -30.23 20.31
CA GLU A 114 12.02 -31.18 21.25
C GLU A 114 10.60 -30.72 21.68
N THR A 115 10.38 -29.41 21.83
CA THR A 115 9.09 -28.86 22.27
C THR A 115 8.03 -28.90 21.17
N LEU A 116 8.45 -28.71 19.91
CA LEU A 116 7.53 -28.60 18.76
C LEU A 116 7.10 -29.97 18.23
N GLU A 117 7.89 -31.02 18.44
CA GLU A 117 7.66 -32.37 17.89
C GLU A 117 7.48 -32.36 16.35
N ASP A 118 8.20 -31.44 15.66
CA ASP A 118 8.18 -31.28 14.20
C ASP A 118 9.42 -31.91 13.56
N ALA A 119 9.24 -33.08 12.96
CA ALA A 119 10.33 -33.83 12.31
C ALA A 119 11.00 -33.03 11.16
N ALA A 120 10.31 -32.10 10.50
CA ALA A 120 10.89 -31.26 9.47
C ALA A 120 11.81 -30.20 10.08
N PHE A 121 11.41 -29.61 11.19
CA PHE A 121 12.23 -28.67 11.94
C PHE A 121 13.42 -29.36 12.60
N GLU A 122 13.21 -30.51 13.26
CA GLU A 122 14.27 -31.30 13.84
C GLU A 122 15.36 -31.65 12.81
N LYS A 123 14.96 -32.08 11.62
CA LYS A 123 15.89 -32.34 10.52
C LYS A 123 16.68 -31.09 10.10
N MET A 124 16.02 -29.91 10.05
CA MET A 124 16.72 -28.66 9.71
C MET A 124 17.80 -28.32 10.74
N VAL A 125 17.53 -28.51 12.01
CA VAL A 125 18.49 -28.30 13.11
C VAL A 125 19.63 -29.29 13.03
N GLN A 126 19.37 -30.57 12.77
CA GLN A 126 20.40 -31.61 12.59
C GLN A 126 21.30 -31.38 11.38
N GLU A 127 20.82 -30.67 10.34
CA GLU A 127 21.58 -30.31 9.16
C GLU A 127 22.54 -29.10 9.36
N ILE A 128 22.59 -28.49 10.55
CA ILE A 128 23.51 -27.41 10.87
C ILE A 128 24.92 -27.98 11.01
N ASP A 129 25.80 -27.59 10.06
CA ASP A 129 27.21 -28.02 10.06
C ASP A 129 28.11 -26.90 10.49
N LEU A 130 28.67 -27.00 11.70
CA LEU A 130 29.61 -26.01 12.25
C LEU A 130 30.97 -26.03 11.53
N ASN A 131 31.28 -27.04 10.73
CA ASN A 131 32.51 -27.11 9.95
C ASN A 131 32.37 -26.44 8.57
N ALA A 132 31.15 -26.02 8.22
CA ALA A 132 30.92 -25.26 6.99
C ALA A 132 31.63 -23.90 7.02
N GLU A 133 31.85 -23.28 5.87
CA GLU A 133 32.52 -21.98 5.73
C GLU A 133 31.81 -20.88 6.51
N ASP A 134 30.46 -20.92 6.57
CA ASP A 134 29.62 -19.98 7.32
C ASP A 134 29.26 -20.47 8.73
N LYS A 135 29.92 -21.51 9.21
CA LYS A 135 29.67 -22.16 10.52
C LYS A 135 28.19 -22.51 10.74
N GLY A 136 27.49 -22.82 9.70
CA GLY A 136 26.06 -23.19 9.75
C GLY A 136 25.08 -22.02 9.80
N LEU A 137 25.53 -20.77 9.71
CA LEU A 137 24.67 -19.58 9.79
C LEU A 137 23.50 -19.61 8.79
N SER A 138 23.72 -20.06 7.57
CA SER A 138 22.67 -20.18 6.55
C SER A 138 21.55 -21.16 6.98
N LYS A 139 21.93 -22.28 7.62
CA LYS A 139 20.95 -23.23 8.14
C LYS A 139 20.24 -22.74 9.39
N VAL A 140 20.94 -22.04 10.28
CA VAL A 140 20.32 -21.35 11.44
C VAL A 140 19.27 -20.35 10.97
N LYS A 141 19.61 -19.50 10.00
CA LYS A 141 18.63 -18.57 9.38
C LYS A 141 17.44 -19.29 8.78
N GLN A 142 17.65 -20.43 8.14
CA GLN A 142 16.58 -21.26 7.61
C GLN A 142 15.66 -21.81 8.72
N ALA A 143 16.23 -22.30 9.80
CA ALA A 143 15.49 -22.82 10.96
C ALA A 143 14.68 -21.70 11.65
N LEU A 144 15.28 -20.55 11.91
CA LEU A 144 14.58 -19.39 12.48
C LEU A 144 13.46 -18.89 11.59
N ALA A 145 13.71 -18.74 10.29
CA ALA A 145 12.68 -18.36 9.33
C ALA A 145 11.50 -19.35 9.34
N TYR A 146 11.79 -20.64 9.48
CA TYR A 146 10.77 -21.68 9.56
C TYR A 146 9.86 -21.50 10.77
N ILE A 147 10.42 -21.25 11.96
CA ILE A 147 9.64 -20.98 13.18
C ILE A 147 8.80 -19.73 13.00
N CYS A 148 9.43 -18.61 12.63
CA CYS A 148 8.78 -17.30 12.49
C CYS A 148 7.67 -17.30 11.44
N GLU A 149 7.80 -18.07 10.39
CA GLU A 149 6.79 -18.18 9.33
C GLU A 149 5.63 -19.09 9.67
N ASN A 150 5.91 -20.23 10.36
CA ASN A 150 4.94 -21.31 10.41
C ASN A 150 4.27 -21.50 11.77
N TYR A 151 4.90 -21.10 12.87
CA TYR A 151 4.37 -21.26 14.23
C TYR A 151 3.66 -19.99 14.71
N ARG A 152 2.68 -19.58 13.90
CA ARG A 152 1.85 -18.39 14.14
C ARG A 152 0.39 -18.64 13.79
N ILE A 153 -0.49 -17.93 14.47
CA ILE A 153 -1.93 -17.99 14.22
C ILE A 153 -2.27 -17.36 12.86
N GLU A 154 -1.67 -16.23 12.56
CA GLU A 154 -2.00 -15.37 11.42
C GLU A 154 -1.14 -15.62 10.17
N ARG A 155 -1.04 -16.85 9.71
CA ARG A 155 -0.27 -17.17 8.49
C ARG A 155 -0.80 -16.52 7.20
N LYS A 156 -2.07 -16.12 7.19
CA LYS A 156 -2.73 -15.45 6.05
C LYS A 156 -2.78 -13.93 6.20
N VAL A 157 -2.18 -13.37 7.24
CA VAL A 157 -2.10 -11.93 7.46
C VAL A 157 -0.77 -11.42 6.92
N ILE A 158 -0.84 -10.40 6.06
CA ILE A 158 0.33 -9.68 5.54
C ILE A 158 0.34 -8.31 6.18
N ARG A 159 1.40 -8.01 6.90
CA ARG A 159 1.60 -6.70 7.54
C ARG A 159 2.67 -5.93 6.79
N ASN A 160 2.31 -4.75 6.31
CA ASN A 160 3.25 -3.81 5.71
C ASN A 160 3.57 -2.74 6.76
N ARG A 161 4.76 -2.80 7.34
CA ARG A 161 5.18 -1.86 8.39
C ARG A 161 5.93 -0.69 7.78
N ARG A 162 5.60 0.53 8.21
CA ARG A 162 6.21 1.78 7.74
C ARG A 162 7.70 1.85 8.02
N GLN A 163 8.15 1.31 9.12
CA GLN A 163 9.58 1.30 9.49
C GLN A 163 10.47 0.65 8.42
N LEU A 164 9.96 -0.40 7.72
CA LEU A 164 10.70 -1.08 6.65
C LEU A 164 10.89 -0.22 5.38
N ILE A 165 10.16 0.86 5.26
CA ILE A 165 10.20 1.80 4.13
C ILE A 165 10.48 3.24 4.59
N SER A 166 11.00 3.42 5.80
CA SER A 166 11.23 4.74 6.40
C SER A 166 12.06 5.68 5.53
N GLU A 167 13.03 5.18 4.79
CA GLU A 167 13.82 5.96 3.83
C GLU A 167 13.00 6.58 2.67
N LYS A 168 11.79 6.07 2.42
CA LYS A 168 10.87 6.54 1.38
C LYS A 168 9.69 7.34 1.94
N MET A 169 9.66 7.54 3.25
CA MET A 169 8.60 8.26 3.93
C MET A 169 9.09 9.64 4.37
N ALA A 170 8.16 10.60 4.35
CA ALA A 170 8.41 11.92 4.89
C ALA A 170 8.53 11.87 6.42
N LYS A 171 9.36 12.74 6.99
CA LYS A 171 9.51 12.86 8.44
C LYS A 171 8.33 13.61 9.01
N ARG A 172 7.81 13.14 10.15
CA ARG A 172 6.80 13.87 10.93
C ARG A 172 7.47 14.90 11.83
N THR A 173 6.90 16.09 11.89
CA THR A 173 7.35 17.18 12.78
C THR A 173 6.16 17.82 13.47
N LEU A 174 6.35 18.28 14.71
CA LEU A 174 5.34 18.91 15.53
C LEU A 174 5.64 20.40 15.69
N HIS A 175 4.60 21.21 15.52
CA HIS A 175 4.58 22.61 15.94
C HIS A 175 3.41 22.82 16.92
N ALA A 176 3.73 22.88 18.20
CA ALA A 176 2.74 23.01 19.27
C ALA A 176 2.50 24.49 19.58
N ILE A 177 1.24 24.89 19.60
CA ILE A 177 0.81 26.27 19.86
C ILE A 177 -0.10 26.27 21.08
N PRO A 178 0.45 26.48 22.30
CA PRO A 178 -0.37 26.74 23.47
C PRO A 178 -1.03 28.12 23.35
N TYR A 179 -2.29 28.22 23.71
CA TYR A 179 -2.94 29.51 23.87
C TYR A 179 -3.58 29.59 25.25
N THR A 180 -3.57 30.78 25.81
CA THR A 180 -4.20 31.00 27.13
C THR A 180 -5.68 31.28 26.93
N PRO A 181 -6.59 30.43 27.49
CA PRO A 181 -8.03 30.66 27.42
C PRO A 181 -8.42 32.06 27.90
N LEU A 182 -9.30 32.74 27.18
CA LEU A 182 -9.60 34.15 27.38
C LEU A 182 -10.26 34.45 28.73
N SER A 183 -9.65 35.40 29.46
CA SER A 183 -10.14 35.83 30.79
C SER A 183 -10.51 37.30 30.87
N LEU A 184 -10.85 37.94 29.78
CA LEU A 184 -10.91 39.41 29.62
C LEU A 184 -12.02 40.14 30.39
N ASN A 185 -12.71 39.56 31.30
CA ASN A 185 -13.53 40.28 32.35
C ASN A 185 -14.21 39.31 33.30
N GLU A 186 -14.54 39.73 34.49
CA GLU A 186 -15.00 38.98 35.64
C GLU A 186 -16.27 38.11 35.48
N ASN A 187 -16.91 38.14 34.32
CA ASN A 187 -18.12 37.37 34.06
C ASN A 187 -18.05 36.76 32.64
N TYR A 188 -17.90 35.46 32.58
CA TYR A 188 -18.18 34.64 31.41
C TYR A 188 -17.20 34.76 30.24
N ASN A 189 -16.26 33.92 30.26
CA ASN A 189 -15.25 33.79 29.27
C ASN A 189 -14.97 32.27 29.04
N GLU A 190 -14.07 31.94 28.18
CA GLU A 190 -13.66 30.58 27.92
C GLU A 190 -13.20 29.84 29.19
N ILE A 191 -12.42 30.48 30.06
CA ILE A 191 -12.04 29.94 31.38
C ILE A 191 -13.25 29.58 32.21
N GLY A 192 -14.26 30.47 32.28
CA GLY A 192 -15.49 30.21 33.00
C GLY A 192 -16.26 29.01 32.45
N ALA A 193 -16.32 28.87 31.12
CA ALA A 193 -16.92 27.70 30.48
C ALA A 193 -16.17 26.40 30.84
N ILE A 194 -14.85 26.44 30.85
CA ILE A 194 -14.00 25.29 31.22
C ILE A 194 -14.24 24.92 32.68
N GLN A 195 -14.13 25.88 33.62
CA GLN A 195 -14.29 25.63 35.05
C GLN A 195 -15.68 25.12 35.40
N ASN A 196 -16.73 25.74 34.84
CA ASN A 196 -18.11 25.32 35.07
C ASN A 196 -18.41 23.94 34.50
N THR A 197 -17.82 23.59 33.36
CA THR A 197 -17.98 22.25 32.77
C THR A 197 -17.30 21.17 33.62
N LEU A 198 -16.08 21.42 34.08
CA LEU A 198 -15.38 20.48 34.96
C LEU A 198 -16.10 20.30 36.28
N ALA A 199 -16.61 21.39 36.88
CA ALA A 199 -17.43 21.32 38.09
C ALA A 199 -18.72 20.52 37.85
N TYR A 200 -19.42 20.79 36.75
CA TYR A 200 -20.62 20.03 36.37
C TYR A 200 -20.35 18.54 36.25
N LEU A 201 -19.25 18.15 35.54
CA LEU A 201 -18.87 16.75 35.36
C LEU A 201 -18.51 16.09 36.71
N SER A 202 -17.82 16.80 37.60
CA SER A 202 -17.48 16.30 38.93
C SER A 202 -18.72 16.13 39.83
N ASP A 203 -19.70 17.03 39.71
CA ASP A 203 -20.91 16.98 40.51
C ASP A 203 -21.95 15.95 40.01
N ASN A 204 -22.00 15.69 38.72
CA ASN A 204 -22.99 14.85 38.05
C ASN A 204 -22.40 13.57 37.47
N GLY A 205 -21.08 13.40 37.49
CA GLY A 205 -20.40 12.20 37.05
C GLY A 205 -20.80 11.03 37.96
N GLU A 206 -21.42 10.01 37.39
CA GLU A 206 -21.59 8.72 38.01
C GLU A 206 -20.27 7.93 37.86
N ASP A 207 -19.94 7.02 38.80
CA ASP A 207 -18.82 6.06 38.63
C ASP A 207 -19.17 5.04 37.55
N ASP A 208 -19.42 5.52 36.33
CA ASP A 208 -19.82 4.74 35.16
C ASP A 208 -19.00 5.14 33.91
N GLU A 209 -18.25 4.19 33.39
CA GLU A 209 -17.48 4.35 32.15
C GLU A 209 -18.33 4.79 30.96
N ASN A 210 -19.61 4.39 30.92
CA ASN A 210 -20.54 4.83 29.89
C ASN A 210 -20.81 6.33 29.97
N TYR A 211 -20.90 6.88 31.19
CA TYR A 211 -21.06 8.32 31.35
C TYR A 211 -19.84 9.10 30.84
N VAL A 212 -18.64 8.60 31.13
CA VAL A 212 -17.42 9.23 30.60
C VAL A 212 -17.38 9.18 29.06
N THR A 213 -17.68 8.02 28.48
CA THR A 213 -17.58 7.83 27.01
C THR A 213 -18.71 8.53 26.26
N GLU A 214 -19.95 8.50 26.77
CA GLU A 214 -21.12 9.02 26.06
C GLU A 214 -21.44 10.48 26.39
N THR A 215 -20.94 11.00 27.51
CA THR A 215 -21.26 12.36 27.96
C THR A 215 -20.03 13.22 28.21
N ALA A 216 -19.09 12.80 29.08
CA ALA A 216 -17.98 13.65 29.48
C ALA A 216 -16.99 13.92 28.35
N ILE A 217 -16.46 12.87 27.68
CA ILE A 217 -15.52 13.03 26.54
C ILE A 217 -16.15 13.84 25.39
N PRO A 218 -17.38 13.56 24.90
CA PRO A 218 -18.03 14.40 23.90
C PRO A 218 -18.22 15.86 24.31
N LEU A 219 -18.51 16.12 25.58
CA LEU A 219 -18.66 17.47 26.10
C LEU A 219 -17.32 18.21 26.17
N LEU A 220 -16.26 17.53 26.69
CA LEU A 220 -14.91 18.08 26.77
C LEU A 220 -14.34 18.32 25.36
N SER A 221 -14.53 17.39 24.44
CA SER A 221 -14.11 17.53 23.02
C SER A 221 -14.72 18.78 22.39
N ALA A 222 -15.99 19.02 22.61
CA ALA A 222 -16.68 20.21 22.09
C ALA A 222 -16.24 21.49 22.78
N LEU A 223 -16.03 21.44 24.09
CA LEU A 223 -15.53 22.55 24.91
C LEU A 223 -14.16 23.03 24.42
N PHE A 224 -13.25 22.09 24.15
CA PHE A 224 -11.91 22.39 23.63
C PHE A 224 -11.85 22.48 22.09
N SER A 225 -12.96 22.77 21.44
CA SER A 225 -13.03 23.07 20.00
C SER A 225 -13.49 24.49 19.73
N SER A 226 -14.73 24.83 20.11
CA SER A 226 -15.25 26.19 19.99
C SER A 226 -16.56 26.40 20.80
N PRO A 227 -16.97 27.65 21.07
CA PRO A 227 -18.25 27.91 21.75
C PRO A 227 -19.45 27.43 20.94
N TRP A 228 -19.37 27.38 19.60
CA TRP A 228 -20.43 26.87 18.75
C TRP A 228 -20.54 25.34 18.87
N ALA A 229 -19.42 24.65 18.94
CA ALA A 229 -19.38 23.20 19.16
C ALA A 229 -19.91 22.86 20.56
N PHE A 230 -19.52 23.64 21.57
CA PHE A 230 -19.94 23.43 22.94
C PHE A 230 -21.45 23.62 23.10
N GLU A 231 -22.05 24.70 22.56
CA GLU A 231 -23.51 24.86 22.53
C GLU A 231 -24.23 23.72 21.80
N ASP A 232 -23.65 23.21 20.72
CA ASP A 232 -24.23 22.10 19.99
C ASP A 232 -24.17 20.79 20.79
N ALA A 233 -23.06 20.54 21.50
CA ALA A 233 -22.89 19.39 22.37
C ALA A 233 -23.89 19.43 23.55
N LEU A 234 -24.07 20.56 24.19
CA LEU A 234 -25.06 20.72 25.27
C LEU A 234 -26.48 20.36 24.79
N ARG A 235 -26.87 20.85 23.62
CA ARG A 235 -28.16 20.51 22.99
C ARG A 235 -28.27 19.02 22.63
N ARG A 236 -27.24 18.44 22.04
CA ARG A 236 -27.25 17.04 21.64
C ARG A 236 -27.30 16.09 22.83
N LEU A 237 -26.55 16.40 23.89
CA LEU A 237 -26.50 15.61 25.10
C LEU A 237 -27.71 15.89 26.02
N LYS A 238 -28.56 16.89 25.66
CA LYS A 238 -29.74 17.31 26.43
C LYS A 238 -29.39 17.77 27.84
N ILE A 239 -28.25 18.45 27.98
CA ILE A 239 -27.81 19.06 29.22
C ILE A 239 -28.55 20.40 29.40
N ASP A 240 -29.45 20.47 30.33
CA ASP A 240 -30.24 21.66 30.65
C ASP A 240 -29.78 22.29 31.97
N ASP A 241 -28.47 22.59 32.05
CA ASP A 241 -27.87 23.29 33.16
C ASP A 241 -27.76 24.78 32.85
N GLY A 242 -28.37 25.61 33.70
CA GLY A 242 -28.43 27.06 33.47
C GLY A 242 -27.09 27.75 33.48
N ILE A 243 -26.11 27.26 34.26
CA ILE A 243 -24.78 27.83 34.37
C ILE A 243 -23.99 27.52 33.12
N LEU A 244 -24.04 26.28 32.63
CA LEU A 244 -23.35 25.87 31.39
C LEU A 244 -23.91 26.57 30.16
N LEU A 245 -25.23 26.70 30.06
CA LEU A 245 -25.89 27.39 28.95
C LEU A 245 -25.55 28.90 28.94
N GLU A 246 -25.49 29.53 30.09
CA GLU A 246 -25.10 30.94 30.21
C GLU A 246 -23.63 31.15 29.89
N SER A 247 -22.74 30.26 30.34
CA SER A 247 -21.31 30.28 30.06
C SER A 247 -21.04 30.10 28.56
N ALA A 248 -21.68 29.13 27.91
CA ALA A 248 -21.56 28.88 26.48
C ALA A 248 -22.01 30.11 25.66
N ALA A 249 -23.16 30.70 25.99
CA ALA A 249 -23.68 31.86 25.28
C ALA A 249 -22.82 33.12 25.50
N ALA A 250 -22.19 33.26 26.64
CA ALA A 250 -21.31 34.39 26.94
C ALA A 250 -19.96 34.24 26.20
N TRP A 251 -19.36 33.05 26.26
CA TRP A 251 -18.15 32.75 25.50
C TRP A 251 -18.36 32.91 23.98
N ARG A 252 -19.50 32.45 23.48
CA ARG A 252 -19.84 32.64 22.07
C ARG A 252 -19.91 34.12 21.68
N ARG A 253 -20.59 34.97 22.44
CA ARG A 253 -20.64 36.39 22.14
C ARG A 253 -19.26 37.03 22.14
N GLN A 254 -18.38 36.61 23.01
CA GLN A 254 -17.00 37.08 23.06
C GLN A 254 -16.24 36.66 21.77
N ALA A 255 -16.32 35.38 21.38
CA ALA A 255 -15.70 34.90 20.19
C ALA A 255 -16.25 35.58 18.91
N GLU A 256 -17.56 35.82 18.81
CA GLU A 256 -18.17 36.56 17.70
C GLU A 256 -17.62 38.01 17.61
N ASN A 257 -17.41 38.70 18.75
CA ASN A 257 -16.79 40.00 18.76
C ASN A 257 -15.33 39.95 18.28
N GLU A 258 -14.56 39.00 18.76
CA GLU A 258 -13.17 38.77 18.35
C GLU A 258 -13.09 38.51 16.84
N HIS A 259 -13.90 37.60 16.32
CA HIS A 259 -13.94 37.26 14.89
C HIS A 259 -14.35 38.45 14.02
N SER A 260 -15.19 39.34 14.50
CA SER A 260 -15.57 40.54 13.74
C SER A 260 -14.41 41.51 13.53
N LEU A 261 -13.36 41.37 14.31
CA LEU A 261 -12.16 42.21 14.30
C LEU A 261 -10.95 41.48 13.65
N VAL A 262 -11.15 40.38 12.95
CA VAL A 262 -10.07 39.52 12.43
C VAL A 262 -9.00 40.29 11.64
N ASN A 263 -9.40 41.21 10.78
CA ASN A 263 -8.48 42.03 9.98
C ASN A 263 -7.67 43.02 10.83
N ILE A 264 -8.25 43.55 11.86
CA ILE A 264 -7.58 44.48 12.77
C ILE A 264 -6.65 43.74 13.71
N ALA A 265 -7.15 42.66 14.30
CA ALA A 265 -6.41 41.87 15.30
C ALA A 265 -5.15 41.19 14.71
N LEU A 266 -5.17 40.82 13.42
CA LEU A 266 -4.01 40.23 12.79
C LEU A 266 -3.02 41.26 12.22
N ASP A 267 -3.49 42.43 11.77
CA ASP A 267 -2.62 43.42 11.11
C ASP A 267 -2.02 44.45 12.10
N GLU A 268 -2.75 44.82 13.16
CA GLU A 268 -2.42 46.01 13.97
C GLU A 268 -2.00 45.68 15.42
N ASP A 269 -2.38 44.53 15.98
CA ASP A 269 -2.11 44.19 17.37
C ASP A 269 -1.64 42.75 17.56
N PRO A 270 -0.36 42.46 17.37
CA PRO A 270 0.21 41.14 17.57
C PRO A 270 0.20 40.64 19.01
N ASP A 271 0.09 41.58 19.99
CA ASP A 271 0.07 41.26 21.44
C ASP A 271 -1.36 41.00 21.97
N LEU A 272 -2.37 41.08 21.10
CA LEU A 272 -3.74 40.80 21.52
C LEU A 272 -3.89 39.33 21.90
N ILE A 273 -4.48 39.09 23.07
CA ILE A 273 -4.84 37.73 23.50
C ILE A 273 -5.95 37.22 22.58
N LYS A 274 -5.67 36.15 21.91
CA LYS A 274 -6.52 35.53 20.88
C LYS A 274 -7.10 34.22 21.39
N GLY A 275 -8.38 33.99 21.12
CA GLY A 275 -8.99 32.68 21.30
C GLY A 275 -8.47 31.64 20.28
N ARG A 276 -8.86 30.39 20.44
CA ARG A 276 -8.38 29.25 19.65
C ARG A 276 -8.38 29.47 18.14
N LEU A 277 -9.52 29.84 17.57
CA LEU A 277 -9.66 30.02 16.10
C LEU A 277 -8.86 31.22 15.61
N MET A 278 -8.78 32.29 16.39
CA MET A 278 -7.93 33.44 16.05
C MET A 278 -6.45 33.13 16.18
N THR A 279 -6.04 32.27 17.13
CA THR A 279 -4.67 31.79 17.24
C THR A 279 -4.29 30.93 16.01
N ALA A 280 -5.23 30.13 15.49
CA ALA A 280 -5.02 29.41 14.24
C ALA A 280 -4.86 30.35 13.03
N MET A 281 -5.69 31.40 12.96
CA MET A 281 -5.59 32.42 11.92
C MET A 281 -4.28 33.19 11.99
N ASP A 282 -3.83 33.55 13.19
CA ASP A 282 -2.56 34.22 13.42
C ASP A 282 -1.36 33.38 12.96
N TYR A 283 -1.38 32.09 13.28
CA TYR A 283 -0.40 31.15 12.79
C TYR A 283 -0.37 31.08 11.25
N ILE A 284 -1.53 30.99 10.62
CA ILE A 284 -1.63 30.96 9.16
C ILE A 284 -1.07 32.23 8.54
N ASP A 285 -1.37 33.38 9.13
CA ASP A 285 -0.95 34.69 8.63
C ASP A 285 0.57 34.92 8.78
N GLN A 286 1.17 34.48 9.90
CA GLN A 286 2.56 34.79 10.24
C GLN A 286 3.56 33.69 9.86
N GLU A 287 3.13 32.43 9.89
CA GLU A 287 4.04 31.29 9.82
C GLU A 287 3.85 30.42 8.54
N THR A 288 2.98 30.87 7.62
CA THR A 288 2.77 30.16 6.36
C THR A 288 2.89 31.08 5.15
N ASP A 289 3.37 30.52 4.04
CA ASP A 289 3.49 31.25 2.77
C ASP A 289 2.18 31.22 1.95
N ILE A 290 1.03 31.23 2.65
CA ILE A 290 -0.28 31.01 2.00
C ILE A 290 -0.65 32.08 0.97
N LEU A 291 -0.14 33.29 1.10
CA LEU A 291 -0.37 34.36 0.14
C LEU A 291 0.67 34.37 -0.98
N ASP A 292 1.91 34.00 -0.69
CA ASP A 292 3.05 34.19 -1.58
C ASP A 292 3.37 32.96 -2.44
N ASP A 293 3.07 31.74 -1.94
CA ASP A 293 3.34 30.49 -2.65
C ASP A 293 2.06 29.77 -3.07
N GLU A 294 1.83 29.67 -4.39
CA GLU A 294 0.69 28.93 -4.95
C GLU A 294 0.69 27.44 -4.62
N SER A 295 1.81 26.86 -4.26
CA SER A 295 1.93 25.47 -3.86
C SER A 295 1.64 25.24 -2.37
N CYS A 296 1.59 26.31 -1.57
CA CYS A 296 1.28 26.21 -0.15
C CYS A 296 -0.20 25.87 0.06
N LYS A 297 -0.50 24.62 0.34
CA LYS A 297 -1.84 24.14 0.65
C LYS A 297 -1.88 23.59 2.07
N LEU A 298 -2.95 23.89 2.80
CA LEU A 298 -3.13 23.53 4.20
C LEU A 298 -4.37 22.66 4.37
N VAL A 299 -4.26 21.65 5.22
CA VAL A 299 -5.41 20.88 5.69
C VAL A 299 -5.68 21.23 7.15
N VAL A 300 -6.90 21.58 7.44
CA VAL A 300 -7.34 21.94 8.80
C VAL A 300 -8.34 20.91 9.28
N PHE A 301 -8.15 20.36 10.47
CA PHE A 301 -9.06 19.38 11.05
C PHE A 301 -9.71 19.91 12.33
N THR A 302 -10.97 19.55 12.50
CA THR A 302 -11.73 19.67 13.73
C THR A 302 -12.71 18.51 13.87
N ALA A 303 -13.02 18.09 15.09
CA ALA A 303 -14.02 17.05 15.33
C ALA A 303 -15.47 17.53 15.14
N HIS A 304 -15.68 18.86 15.02
CA HIS A 304 -17.00 19.47 15.13
C HIS A 304 -17.38 20.32 13.90
N ASN A 305 -18.49 19.99 13.25
CA ASN A 305 -19.02 20.76 12.13
C ASN A 305 -19.28 22.23 12.43
N ALA A 306 -19.71 22.54 13.67
CA ALA A 306 -19.95 23.92 14.06
C ALA A 306 -18.66 24.76 14.04
N THR A 307 -17.56 24.19 14.52
CA THR A 307 -16.22 24.79 14.45
C THR A 307 -15.74 24.90 13.01
N LEU A 308 -15.92 23.86 12.21
CA LEU A 308 -15.56 23.84 10.79
C LEU A 308 -16.22 25.02 10.04
N MET A 309 -17.52 25.17 10.21
CA MET A 309 -18.28 26.22 9.51
C MET A 309 -17.89 27.63 9.96
N GLU A 310 -17.61 27.82 11.23
CA GLU A 310 -17.17 29.13 11.73
C GLU A 310 -15.75 29.47 11.29
N PHE A 311 -14.84 28.48 11.32
CA PHE A 311 -13.48 28.68 10.83
C PHE A 311 -13.44 28.96 9.33
N LEU A 312 -14.27 28.28 8.53
CA LEU A 312 -14.43 28.55 7.10
C LEU A 312 -14.86 29.99 6.84
N LYS A 313 -15.86 30.47 7.61
CA LYS A 313 -16.33 31.84 7.50
C LYS A 313 -15.24 32.84 7.90
N LEU A 314 -14.52 32.58 8.99
CA LEU A 314 -13.45 33.43 9.50
C LEU A 314 -12.30 33.52 8.48
N PHE A 315 -11.87 32.37 7.93
CA PHE A 315 -10.82 32.31 6.93
C PHE A 315 -11.18 33.09 5.66
N ASN A 316 -12.37 32.85 5.12
CA ASN A 316 -12.80 33.54 3.90
C ASN A 316 -13.03 35.05 4.14
N ALA A 317 -13.43 35.47 5.35
CA ALA A 317 -13.54 36.90 5.70
C ALA A 317 -12.16 37.61 5.71
N ARG A 318 -11.08 36.87 6.00
CA ARG A 318 -9.70 37.41 5.96
C ARG A 318 -9.10 37.41 4.57
N TYR A 319 -9.23 36.31 3.83
CA TYR A 319 -8.39 36.04 2.67
C TYR A 319 -9.10 36.12 1.30
N ALA A 320 -10.44 36.09 1.23
CA ALA A 320 -11.14 36.10 -0.05
C ALA A 320 -10.81 37.32 -0.93
N ASP A 321 -10.71 38.48 -0.33
CA ASP A 321 -10.33 39.73 -1.06
C ASP A 321 -8.87 39.71 -1.54
N MET A 322 -8.04 38.81 -0.99
CA MET A 322 -6.64 38.60 -1.39
C MET A 322 -6.49 37.47 -2.44
N GLY A 323 -7.60 36.91 -2.94
CA GLY A 323 -7.61 35.86 -3.96
C GLY A 323 -7.32 34.46 -3.42
N VAL A 324 -7.47 34.24 -2.12
CA VAL A 324 -7.31 32.95 -1.48
C VAL A 324 -8.60 32.56 -0.76
N HIS A 325 -9.06 31.34 -0.95
CA HIS A 325 -10.25 30.85 -0.28
C HIS A 325 -10.08 29.43 0.27
N ALA A 326 -10.94 29.08 1.20
CA ALA A 326 -11.05 27.75 1.81
C ALA A 326 -12.33 27.07 1.37
N VAL A 327 -12.30 25.73 1.36
CA VAL A 327 -13.47 24.88 1.15
C VAL A 327 -13.69 23.97 2.36
N ALA A 328 -14.93 23.54 2.55
CA ALA A 328 -15.31 22.59 3.59
C ALA A 328 -15.32 21.16 3.07
N PHE A 329 -15.06 20.21 3.98
CA PHE A 329 -15.28 18.79 3.77
C PHE A 329 -15.83 18.19 5.07
N GLY A 330 -17.13 18.00 5.14
CA GLY A 330 -17.79 17.56 6.36
C GLY A 330 -19.01 16.66 6.13
N ASN A 331 -19.39 15.92 7.16
CA ASN A 331 -20.46 14.92 7.11
C ASN A 331 -21.87 15.47 6.82
N HIS A 332 -22.04 16.78 6.87
CA HIS A 332 -23.30 17.47 6.54
C HIS A 332 -23.47 17.72 5.05
N MET A 333 -22.41 17.48 4.25
CA MET A 333 -22.40 17.76 2.82
C MET A 333 -22.85 16.55 2.01
N GLU A 334 -23.49 16.82 0.86
CA GLU A 334 -23.82 15.78 -0.10
C GLU A 334 -22.55 15.27 -0.81
N ARG A 335 -22.58 14.03 -1.28
CA ARG A 335 -21.42 13.40 -1.89
C ARG A 335 -20.82 14.18 -3.07
N GLU A 336 -21.66 14.85 -3.86
CA GLU A 336 -21.22 15.65 -5.00
C GLU A 336 -20.47 16.90 -4.54
N GLU A 337 -20.94 17.56 -3.48
CA GLU A 337 -20.29 18.72 -2.87
C GLU A 337 -18.93 18.35 -2.27
N LEU A 338 -18.84 17.18 -1.63
CA LEU A 338 -17.58 16.66 -1.11
C LEU A 338 -16.54 16.45 -2.22
N GLU A 339 -16.95 15.85 -3.33
CA GLU A 339 -16.05 15.65 -4.49
C GLU A 339 -15.61 16.98 -5.12
N ASP A 340 -16.52 17.95 -5.22
CA ASP A 340 -16.22 19.27 -5.75
C ASP A 340 -15.23 20.04 -4.85
N SER A 341 -15.37 19.93 -3.52
CA SER A 341 -14.43 20.54 -2.56
C SER A 341 -13.02 19.93 -2.69
N VAL A 342 -12.91 18.61 -2.79
CA VAL A 342 -11.61 17.95 -2.99
C VAL A 342 -11.02 18.35 -4.34
N TYR A 343 -11.83 18.39 -5.38
CA TYR A 343 -11.37 18.79 -6.71
C TYR A 343 -10.88 20.25 -6.72
N ALA A 344 -11.60 21.17 -6.08
CA ALA A 344 -11.19 22.56 -5.95
C ALA A 344 -9.86 22.66 -5.18
N PHE A 345 -9.75 22.00 -4.03
CA PHE A 345 -8.51 22.01 -3.25
C PHE A 345 -7.31 21.45 -4.03
N GLN A 346 -7.50 20.43 -4.86
CA GLN A 346 -6.40 19.83 -5.62
C GLN A 346 -6.01 20.63 -6.86
N ASN A 347 -6.96 21.27 -7.53
CA ASN A 347 -6.77 21.82 -8.88
C ASN A 347 -6.89 23.34 -9.01
N ASP A 348 -7.56 24.00 -8.07
CA ASP A 348 -7.71 25.45 -8.08
C ASP A 348 -6.53 26.10 -7.31
N PRO A 349 -5.71 26.95 -7.95
CA PRO A 349 -4.62 27.64 -7.27
C PRO A 349 -5.09 28.67 -6.24
N GLU A 350 -6.32 29.18 -6.33
CA GLU A 350 -6.90 30.10 -5.35
C GLU A 350 -7.48 29.35 -4.13
N CYS A 351 -7.85 28.06 -4.27
CA CYS A 351 -8.31 27.21 -3.18
C CYS A 351 -7.12 26.60 -2.43
N ARG A 352 -6.67 27.25 -1.35
CA ARG A 352 -5.46 26.87 -0.63
C ARG A 352 -5.69 26.12 0.66
N VAL A 353 -6.90 26.14 1.19
CA VAL A 353 -7.25 25.50 2.45
C VAL A 353 -8.44 24.58 2.27
N ILE A 354 -8.34 23.37 2.82
CA ILE A 354 -9.49 22.49 3.01
C ILE A 354 -9.69 22.26 4.51
N ILE A 355 -10.91 22.51 5.00
CA ILE A 355 -11.26 22.34 6.39
C ILE A 355 -12.13 21.11 6.53
N CYS A 356 -11.66 20.11 7.27
CA CYS A 356 -12.25 18.78 7.36
C CYS A 356 -12.79 18.51 8.75
N ASP A 357 -13.90 17.79 8.82
CA ASP A 357 -14.29 17.07 10.04
C ASP A 357 -13.67 15.65 10.05
N GLU A 358 -14.07 14.80 11.01
CA GLU A 358 -13.56 13.43 11.11
C GLU A 358 -13.82 12.58 9.82
N THR A 359 -14.84 12.93 9.03
CA THR A 359 -15.11 12.22 7.76
C THR A 359 -14.04 12.50 6.70
N GLY A 360 -13.39 13.68 6.75
CA GLY A 360 -12.22 14.00 5.94
C GLY A 360 -11.00 13.14 6.29
N GLY A 361 -11.03 12.54 7.48
CA GLY A 361 -10.05 11.54 7.91
C GLY A 361 -10.16 10.21 7.17
N GLU A 362 -11.17 9.92 6.32
CA GLU A 362 -11.36 8.63 5.68
C GLU A 362 -11.27 8.69 4.15
N GLY A 363 -10.46 7.77 3.58
CA GLY A 363 -10.45 7.51 2.13
C GLY A 363 -9.84 8.58 1.22
N ARG A 364 -9.48 9.77 1.73
CA ARG A 364 -8.96 10.89 0.92
C ARG A 364 -7.44 11.01 0.99
N ASN A 365 -6.85 11.63 -0.03
CA ASN A 365 -5.41 11.81 -0.17
C ASN A 365 -5.09 13.32 -0.24
N PHE A 366 -4.39 13.82 0.77
CA PHE A 366 -3.94 15.21 0.87
C PHE A 366 -2.41 15.31 0.92
N GLN A 367 -1.70 14.35 0.34
CA GLN A 367 -0.23 14.31 0.38
C GLN A 367 0.46 15.52 -0.26
N ASN A 368 -0.27 16.34 -1.01
CA ASN A 368 0.25 17.57 -1.61
C ASN A 368 0.16 18.77 -0.65
N ALA A 369 -0.51 18.64 0.49
CA ALA A 369 -0.58 19.71 1.47
C ALA A 369 0.76 19.86 2.21
N ALA A 370 1.13 21.12 2.52
CA ALA A 370 2.36 21.44 3.23
C ALA A 370 2.30 20.97 4.68
N GLN A 371 1.16 21.17 5.34
CA GLN A 371 0.98 20.88 6.75
C GLN A 371 -0.48 20.61 7.11
N VAL A 372 -0.68 19.98 8.27
CA VAL A 372 -1.98 19.74 8.88
C VAL A 372 -2.11 20.58 10.16
N ILE A 373 -3.21 21.29 10.31
CA ILE A 373 -3.54 22.09 11.48
C ILE A 373 -4.68 21.40 12.22
N HIS A 374 -4.47 21.09 13.49
CA HIS A 374 -5.47 20.54 14.38
C HIS A 374 -6.06 21.66 15.22
N LEU A 375 -7.31 22.06 14.93
CA LEU A 375 -8.04 23.07 15.71
C LEU A 375 -8.45 22.55 17.08
N ASP A 376 -8.61 21.25 17.22
CA ASP A 376 -8.90 20.52 18.45
C ASP A 376 -8.15 19.18 18.45
N ILE A 377 -7.93 18.67 19.64
CA ILE A 377 -7.23 17.39 19.83
C ILE A 377 -8.26 16.27 19.99
N PRO A 378 -8.23 15.24 19.12
CA PRO A 378 -9.07 14.07 19.31
C PRO A 378 -8.77 13.34 20.62
N TRP A 379 -9.82 12.90 21.32
CA TRP A 379 -9.71 12.06 22.51
C TRP A 379 -9.41 10.58 22.20
N ASN A 380 -9.22 10.28 20.94
CA ASN A 380 -8.86 8.97 20.43
C ASN A 380 -7.61 9.08 19.57
N ALA A 381 -6.57 8.32 19.93
CA ALA A 381 -5.29 8.31 19.22
C ALA A 381 -5.42 7.91 17.73
N ASN A 382 -6.35 7.01 17.41
CA ASN A 382 -6.58 6.60 16.02
C ASN A 382 -7.13 7.74 15.16
N ALA A 383 -8.01 8.57 15.69
CA ALA A 383 -8.52 9.73 14.96
C ALA A 383 -7.39 10.71 14.64
N LEU A 384 -6.50 10.97 15.60
CA LEU A 384 -5.33 11.82 15.38
C LEU A 384 -4.37 11.22 14.33
N GLU A 385 -4.08 9.93 14.42
CA GLU A 385 -3.26 9.21 13.41
C GLU A 385 -3.89 9.26 12.03
N GLN A 386 -5.20 9.10 11.94
CA GLN A 386 -5.92 9.21 10.66
C GLN A 386 -5.80 10.60 10.06
N ARG A 387 -5.92 11.68 10.86
CA ARG A 387 -5.72 13.05 10.40
C ARG A 387 -4.31 13.25 9.83
N ILE A 388 -3.27 12.86 10.55
CA ILE A 388 -1.87 12.96 10.11
C ILE A 388 -1.62 12.08 8.90
N GLY A 389 -2.18 10.86 8.89
CA GLY A 389 -2.06 9.88 7.82
C GLY A 389 -2.67 10.32 6.48
N ARG A 390 -3.42 11.43 6.42
CA ARG A 390 -3.88 12.01 5.14
C ARG A 390 -2.76 12.65 4.35
N LEU A 391 -1.77 13.21 5.04
CA LEU A 391 -0.58 13.80 4.45
C LEU A 391 0.56 12.80 4.38
N ASP A 392 0.71 11.99 5.43
CA ASP A 392 1.78 11.01 5.61
C ASP A 392 1.47 9.71 4.87
N ARG A 393 1.59 9.73 3.54
CA ARG A 393 1.33 8.58 2.66
C ARG A 393 2.52 8.22 1.79
N LEU A 394 2.59 6.95 1.43
CA LEU A 394 3.54 6.48 0.42
C LEU A 394 3.32 7.24 -0.91
N GLY A 395 4.40 7.82 -1.44
CA GLY A 395 4.34 8.67 -2.64
C GLY A 395 4.41 10.17 -2.35
N ARG A 396 4.30 10.62 -1.09
CA ARG A 396 4.71 11.97 -0.71
C ARG A 396 6.21 12.13 -0.93
N ASN A 397 6.64 13.32 -1.35
CA ASN A 397 8.05 13.62 -1.46
C ASN A 397 8.73 13.44 -0.08
N PRO A 398 9.72 12.54 0.08
CA PRO A 398 10.39 12.31 1.37
C PRO A 398 11.10 13.54 1.93
N ASP A 399 11.49 14.49 1.06
CA ASP A 399 12.14 15.74 1.46
C ASP A 399 11.15 16.79 1.99
N MET A 400 9.86 16.51 1.93
CA MET A 400 8.78 17.40 2.38
C MET A 400 8.18 16.86 3.67
N ASP A 401 8.62 17.36 4.81
CA ASP A 401 8.13 16.94 6.12
C ASP A 401 6.60 16.99 6.24
N VAL A 402 6.05 16.13 7.08
CA VAL A 402 4.64 16.20 7.51
C VAL A 402 4.59 17.02 8.79
N LYS A 403 4.34 18.30 8.65
CA LYS A 403 4.23 19.22 9.80
C LYS A 403 2.83 19.18 10.38
N SER A 404 2.71 18.73 11.63
CA SER A 404 1.48 18.81 12.41
C SER A 404 1.51 20.05 13.29
N VAL A 405 0.54 20.92 13.13
CA VAL A 405 0.34 22.11 13.96
C VAL A 405 -0.80 21.81 14.92
N VAL A 406 -0.56 21.88 16.21
CA VAL A 406 -1.54 21.55 17.23
C VAL A 406 -1.79 22.76 18.12
N ILE A 407 -3.05 23.19 18.17
CA ILE A 407 -3.50 24.30 19.01
C ILE A 407 -4.21 23.73 20.21
N TYR A 408 -3.76 24.06 21.41
CA TYR A 408 -4.34 23.55 22.63
C TYR A 408 -4.39 24.63 23.74
N ALA A 409 -5.35 24.46 24.64
CA ALA A 409 -5.54 25.35 25.77
C ALA A 409 -4.52 25.06 26.86
N ASP A 410 -3.70 26.06 27.22
CA ASP A 410 -2.71 26.01 28.30
C ASP A 410 -3.37 25.81 29.65
N ALA A 411 -2.68 25.15 30.59
CA ALA A 411 -3.12 24.85 31.93
C ALA A 411 -4.51 24.18 32.04
N SER A 412 -4.81 23.28 31.10
CA SER A 412 -6.10 22.59 30.99
C SER A 412 -5.96 21.07 30.90
N VAL A 413 -7.09 20.38 31.01
CA VAL A 413 -7.14 18.92 30.77
C VAL A 413 -6.78 18.55 29.32
N GLU A 414 -6.96 19.46 28.36
CA GLU A 414 -6.55 19.27 27.00
C GLU A 414 -5.01 19.28 26.84
N GLU A 415 -4.31 20.11 27.59
CA GLU A 415 -2.85 20.09 27.66
C GLU A 415 -2.34 18.75 28.20
N GLN A 416 -2.99 18.20 29.22
CA GLN A 416 -2.66 16.88 29.75
C GLN A 416 -2.83 15.81 28.67
N LEU A 417 -3.92 15.84 27.94
CA LEU A 417 -4.16 14.95 26.79
C LEU A 417 -3.13 15.13 25.67
N PHE A 418 -2.77 16.37 25.37
CA PHE A 418 -1.73 16.68 24.38
C PHE A 418 -0.39 16.04 24.75
N HIS A 419 0.00 16.10 26.04
CA HIS A 419 1.23 15.48 26.51
C HIS A 419 1.17 13.95 26.42
N ILE A 420 0.03 13.33 26.68
CA ILE A 420 -0.13 11.87 26.47
C ILE A 420 0.14 11.51 25.01
N TRP A 421 -0.44 12.24 24.06
CA TRP A 421 -0.22 11.94 22.62
C TRP A 421 1.19 12.28 22.15
N LYS A 422 1.79 13.36 22.66
CA LYS A 422 3.13 13.79 22.28
C LYS A 422 4.21 12.95 22.93
N ASP A 423 4.23 12.87 24.25
CA ASP A 423 5.34 12.31 25.03
C ASP A 423 5.14 10.81 25.29
N GLY A 424 3.89 10.38 25.55
CA GLY A 424 3.51 8.99 25.72
C GLY A 424 3.52 8.22 24.40
N MET A 425 2.66 8.58 23.49
CA MET A 425 2.46 7.87 22.25
C MET A 425 3.40 8.26 21.12
N LYS A 426 4.06 9.42 21.20
CA LYS A 426 4.93 10.02 20.17
C LYS A 426 4.26 10.11 18.79
N LEU A 427 2.94 10.37 18.76
CA LEU A 427 2.11 10.34 17.54
C LEU A 427 2.56 11.33 16.46
N PHE A 428 3.15 12.44 16.87
CA PHE A 428 3.61 13.48 15.99
C PHE A 428 5.00 13.22 15.40
N GLU A 429 5.69 12.18 15.85
CA GLU A 429 7.01 11.78 15.39
C GLU A 429 6.99 10.45 14.67
N GLN A 430 6.12 9.54 15.13
CA GLN A 430 6.04 8.16 14.65
C GLN A 430 4.60 7.80 14.27
N SER A 431 4.45 6.92 13.29
CA SER A 431 3.13 6.37 12.96
C SER A 431 2.70 5.31 13.97
N LEU A 432 1.41 5.28 14.30
CA LEU A 432 0.80 4.21 15.09
C LEU A 432 0.77 2.85 14.39
N SER A 433 1.29 2.74 13.18
CA SER A 433 1.22 1.50 12.40
C SER A 433 1.75 0.29 13.21
N GLY A 434 0.85 -0.55 13.65
CA GLY A 434 1.09 -1.67 14.55
C GLY A 434 0.83 -1.37 16.05
N LEU A 435 0.56 -0.12 16.43
CA LEU A 435 0.26 0.30 17.80
C LEU A 435 -1.24 0.54 18.05
N GLU A 436 -2.09 0.22 17.10
CA GLU A 436 -3.54 0.48 17.18
C GLU A 436 -4.24 -0.38 18.25
N ILE A 437 -3.58 -1.45 18.65
CA ILE A 437 -3.99 -2.31 19.78
C ILE A 437 -3.88 -1.53 21.10
N ILE A 438 -2.81 -0.77 21.21
CA ILE A 438 -2.47 0.06 22.35
C ILE A 438 -3.55 1.11 22.63
N THR A 439 -4.21 1.61 21.58
CA THR A 439 -5.20 2.66 21.71
C THR A 439 -6.45 2.25 22.48
N GLY A 440 -6.79 0.96 22.48
CA GLY A 440 -7.92 0.43 23.26
C GLY A 440 -7.64 0.49 24.75
N GLU A 441 -6.53 -0.09 25.19
CA GLU A 441 -6.13 -0.12 26.60
C GLU A 441 -5.78 1.27 27.12
N LEU A 442 -5.13 2.12 26.31
CA LEU A 442 -4.89 3.51 26.68
C LEU A 442 -6.19 4.33 26.80
N ASN A 443 -7.17 4.07 25.94
CA ASN A 443 -8.47 4.71 26.09
C ASN A 443 -9.17 4.28 27.42
N GLU A 444 -9.01 3.03 27.83
CA GLU A 444 -9.51 2.55 29.12
C GLU A 444 -8.81 3.29 30.27
N LEU A 445 -7.49 3.45 30.24
CA LEU A 445 -6.76 4.25 31.25
C LEU A 445 -7.16 5.72 31.26
N ILE A 446 -7.39 6.33 30.11
CA ILE A 446 -7.89 7.71 30.02
C ILE A 446 -9.28 7.82 30.66
N ILE A 447 -10.15 6.84 30.43
CA ILE A 447 -11.50 6.78 31.02
C ILE A 447 -11.40 6.63 32.54
N GLU A 448 -10.56 5.69 33.02
CA GLU A 448 -10.32 5.50 34.46
C GLU A 448 -9.75 6.76 35.12
N ALA A 449 -8.79 7.43 34.47
CA ALA A 449 -8.21 8.67 34.97
C ALA A 449 -9.24 9.82 35.06
N LEU A 450 -10.15 9.92 34.10
CA LEU A 450 -11.23 10.91 34.12
C LEU A 450 -12.30 10.57 35.18
N LEU A 451 -12.57 9.29 35.42
CA LEU A 451 -13.44 8.84 36.49
C LEU A 451 -12.89 9.20 37.87
N ASP A 452 -11.58 9.12 38.07
CA ASP A 452 -10.91 9.50 39.31
C ASP A 452 -11.02 11.02 39.56
N ASP A 453 -10.63 11.84 38.58
CA ASP A 453 -10.73 13.31 38.67
C ASP A 453 -10.72 14.00 37.31
N TYR A 454 -11.74 14.76 36.97
CA TYR A 454 -11.81 15.54 35.72
C TYR A 454 -10.83 16.71 35.66
N TYR A 455 -10.22 17.15 36.75
CA TYR A 455 -9.25 18.26 36.77
C TYR A 455 -7.79 17.77 36.61
N THR A 456 -7.43 16.69 37.30
CA THR A 456 -6.04 16.25 37.44
C THR A 456 -5.83 14.77 37.17
N GLY A 457 -6.90 14.03 36.91
CA GLY A 457 -6.83 12.58 36.72
C GLY A 457 -5.85 12.15 35.64
N LEU A 458 -5.88 12.78 34.45
CA LEU A 458 -4.93 12.48 33.39
C LEU A 458 -3.48 12.77 33.81
N ASN A 459 -3.26 13.83 34.59
CA ASN A 459 -1.93 14.18 35.07
C ASN A 459 -1.42 13.19 36.13
N ASN A 460 -2.33 12.71 36.97
CA ASN A 460 -2.01 11.72 38.03
C ASN A 460 -1.71 10.34 37.43
N ALA A 461 -2.39 9.96 36.34
CA ALA A 461 -2.21 8.69 35.63
C ALA A 461 -1.11 8.77 34.53
N PHE A 462 -0.43 9.90 34.37
CA PHE A 462 0.50 10.13 33.25
C PHE A 462 1.65 9.15 33.24
N ASP A 463 2.29 8.91 34.40
CA ASP A 463 3.43 7.96 34.46
C ASP A 463 2.97 6.52 34.19
N ASP A 464 1.81 6.08 34.68
CA ASP A 464 1.24 4.76 34.43
C ASP A 464 0.88 4.58 32.96
N ILE A 465 0.35 5.62 32.31
CA ILE A 465 0.05 5.65 30.87
C ILE A 465 1.33 5.57 30.04
N LEU A 466 2.40 6.27 30.45
CA LEU A 466 3.70 6.22 29.80
C LEU A 466 4.31 4.81 29.85
N ASP A 467 4.36 4.22 31.06
CA ASP A 467 4.93 2.90 31.29
C ASP A 467 4.19 1.85 30.45
N GLN A 468 2.87 1.92 30.41
CA GLN A 468 2.07 1.00 29.61
C GLN A 468 2.25 1.21 28.12
N ALA A 469 2.34 2.45 27.64
CA ALA A 469 2.65 2.76 26.25
C ALA A 469 4.04 2.25 25.84
N GLU A 470 5.01 2.22 26.75
CA GLU A 470 6.35 1.70 26.50
C GLU A 470 6.36 0.16 26.45
N GLU A 471 5.72 -0.53 27.38
CA GLU A 471 5.55 -1.99 27.35
C GLU A 471 4.89 -2.47 26.05
N MET A 472 3.89 -1.73 25.61
CA MET A 472 3.17 -2.06 24.38
C MET A 472 4.00 -1.85 23.13
N ARG A 473 4.85 -0.79 23.09
CA ARG A 473 5.81 -0.61 21.98
C ARG A 473 6.79 -1.76 21.89
N GLU A 474 7.35 -2.18 23.03
CA GLU A 474 8.22 -3.34 23.08
C GLU A 474 7.52 -4.59 22.51
N SER A 475 6.23 -4.79 22.84
CA SER A 475 5.45 -5.89 22.29
C SER A 475 5.29 -5.82 20.77
N VAL A 476 5.13 -4.61 20.21
CA VAL A 476 5.04 -4.40 18.76
C VAL A 476 6.40 -4.57 18.09
N GLU A 477 7.49 -4.13 18.71
CA GLU A 477 8.84 -4.38 18.21
C GLU A 477 9.16 -5.88 18.20
N ASP A 478 8.78 -6.60 19.24
CA ASP A 478 8.89 -8.06 19.30
C ASP A 478 8.14 -8.75 18.15
N GLU A 479 6.95 -8.27 17.79
CA GLU A 479 6.23 -8.78 16.63
C GLU A 479 6.92 -8.44 15.30
N GLN A 480 7.52 -7.26 15.22
CA GLN A 480 8.27 -6.85 14.03
C GLN A 480 9.48 -7.74 13.80
N ASP A 481 10.24 -8.02 14.84
CA ASP A 481 11.41 -8.89 14.77
C ASP A 481 10.99 -10.30 14.34
N PHE A 482 9.88 -10.81 14.87
CA PHE A 482 9.34 -12.08 14.48
C PHE A 482 8.88 -12.12 13.01
N ASP A 483 8.26 -11.03 12.52
CA ASP A 483 7.90 -10.88 11.11
C ASP A 483 9.13 -10.81 10.21
N LEU A 484 10.17 -10.08 10.63
CA LEU A 484 11.45 -10.00 9.93
C LEU A 484 12.17 -11.35 9.91
N GLY A 485 12.12 -12.07 11.02
CA GLY A 485 12.67 -13.43 11.12
C GLY A 485 12.13 -14.36 10.04
N ALA A 486 10.85 -14.25 9.70
CA ALA A 486 10.23 -15.02 8.62
C ALA A 486 10.81 -14.70 7.23
N THR A 487 11.51 -13.58 7.05
CA THR A 487 12.15 -13.18 5.78
C THR A 487 13.57 -13.69 5.60
N LEU A 488 14.21 -14.22 6.65
CA LEU A 488 15.62 -14.64 6.64
C LEU A 488 15.92 -15.73 5.60
N TYR A 489 14.91 -16.50 5.21
CA TYR A 489 15.04 -17.55 4.20
C TYR A 489 13.93 -17.48 3.16
N ARG A 490 14.25 -16.94 1.99
CA ARG A 490 13.35 -16.82 0.85
C ARG A 490 14.07 -17.27 -0.42
N PRO A 491 13.98 -18.56 -0.80
CA PRO A 491 14.75 -19.11 -1.93
C PRO A 491 14.55 -18.41 -3.27
N LEU A 492 13.37 -17.82 -3.51
CA LEU A 492 13.07 -17.09 -4.75
C LEU A 492 13.32 -15.58 -4.67
N SER A 493 13.67 -15.01 -3.51
CA SER A 493 13.80 -13.55 -3.35
C SER A 493 14.79 -12.93 -4.32
N GLN A 494 15.97 -13.51 -4.49
CA GLN A 494 16.98 -12.98 -5.41
C GLN A 494 16.49 -12.94 -6.87
N GLY A 495 15.66 -13.90 -7.26
CA GLY A 495 15.03 -13.90 -8.58
C GLY A 495 14.04 -12.76 -8.74
N ILE A 496 13.25 -12.48 -7.71
CA ILE A 496 12.30 -11.36 -7.66
C ILE A 496 13.05 -10.03 -7.64
N ASP A 497 14.07 -9.88 -6.81
CA ASP A 497 14.89 -8.67 -6.71
C ASP A 497 15.57 -8.33 -8.04
N ASN A 498 16.05 -9.34 -8.76
CA ASN A 498 16.59 -9.16 -10.10
C ASN A 498 15.54 -8.64 -11.11
N VAL A 499 14.30 -9.12 -11.02
CA VAL A 499 13.20 -8.63 -11.87
C VAL A 499 12.84 -7.20 -11.48
N LEU A 500 12.73 -6.90 -10.20
CA LEU A 500 12.43 -5.56 -9.70
C LEU A 500 13.53 -4.56 -10.05
N SER A 501 14.80 -4.96 -9.96
CA SER A 501 15.93 -4.09 -10.32
C SER A 501 15.99 -3.80 -11.83
N ILE A 502 15.64 -4.77 -12.67
CA ILE A 502 15.49 -4.55 -14.12
C ILE A 502 14.36 -3.55 -14.36
N TYR A 503 13.20 -3.76 -13.72
CA TYR A 503 12.06 -2.86 -13.85
C TYR A 503 12.39 -1.44 -13.39
N ALA A 504 13.07 -1.28 -12.26
CA ALA A 504 13.48 0.02 -11.74
C ALA A 504 14.60 0.71 -12.54
N SER A 505 15.42 -0.05 -13.26
CA SER A 505 16.52 0.49 -14.08
C SER A 505 16.12 0.85 -15.51
N GLU A 506 14.93 0.41 -15.96
CA GLU A 506 14.45 0.74 -17.28
C GLU A 506 13.93 2.18 -17.35
N ASP A 507 14.24 2.84 -18.48
CA ASP A 507 13.64 4.12 -18.84
C ASP A 507 12.12 3.93 -18.93
N ASP A 508 11.36 4.55 -18.02
CA ASP A 508 9.90 4.46 -17.86
C ASP A 508 9.14 4.66 -19.17
N ASN A 509 9.75 5.38 -20.11
CA ASN A 509 9.19 5.61 -21.44
C ASN A 509 9.30 4.40 -22.37
N LEU A 510 10.20 3.44 -22.13
CA LEU A 510 10.40 2.32 -23.03
C LEU A 510 9.21 1.37 -23.06
N PHE A 511 8.72 0.99 -21.87
CA PHE A 511 7.54 0.12 -21.76
C PHE A 511 6.28 0.80 -22.31
N ALA A 512 6.02 2.05 -21.92
CA ALA A 512 4.91 2.85 -22.43
C ALA A 512 4.98 3.01 -23.96
N THR A 513 6.18 3.25 -24.51
CA THR A 513 6.41 3.36 -25.95
C THR A 513 6.12 2.05 -26.68
N ALA A 514 6.53 0.91 -26.12
CA ALA A 514 6.26 -0.42 -26.68
C ALA A 514 4.76 -0.74 -26.68
N MET A 515 4.09 -0.52 -25.54
CA MET A 515 2.65 -0.74 -25.38
C MET A 515 1.84 0.15 -26.35
N MET A 516 2.17 1.43 -26.42
CA MET A 516 1.53 2.35 -27.37
C MET A 516 1.87 2.05 -28.83
N GLY A 517 3.07 1.62 -29.11
CA GLY A 517 3.47 1.17 -30.42
C GLY A 517 2.64 -0.01 -30.91
N TRP A 518 2.48 -1.02 -30.07
CA TRP A 518 1.61 -2.16 -30.38
C TRP A 518 0.15 -1.74 -30.46
N GLY A 519 -0.35 -0.96 -29.48
CA GLY A 519 -1.72 -0.46 -29.47
C GLY A 519 -2.08 0.29 -30.75
N LYS A 520 -1.21 1.14 -31.29
CA LYS A 520 -1.40 1.83 -32.58
C LYS A 520 -1.47 0.85 -33.74
N GLN A 521 -0.64 -0.18 -33.75
CA GLN A 521 -0.71 -1.24 -34.77
C GLN A 521 -2.01 -2.03 -34.68
N ALA A 522 -2.53 -2.19 -33.48
CA ALA A 522 -3.82 -2.84 -33.20
C ALA A 522 -5.04 -1.93 -33.42
N GLY A 523 -4.83 -0.66 -33.78
CA GLY A 523 -5.89 0.28 -34.15
C GLY A 523 -6.26 1.33 -33.10
N LEU A 524 -5.56 1.39 -31.97
CA LEU A 524 -5.70 2.46 -30.98
C LEU A 524 -5.07 3.76 -31.49
N ASN A 525 -5.78 4.87 -31.28
CA ASN A 525 -5.29 6.19 -31.64
C ASN A 525 -5.38 7.13 -30.42
N PRO A 526 -4.52 6.99 -29.41
CA PRO A 526 -4.46 7.94 -28.33
C PRO A 526 -4.07 9.32 -28.84
N GLU A 527 -4.51 10.34 -28.16
CA GLU A 527 -3.97 11.67 -28.37
C GLU A 527 -2.49 11.68 -27.92
N LYS A 528 -1.71 12.59 -28.48
CA LYS A 528 -0.27 12.62 -28.22
C LYS A 528 -0.01 12.66 -26.73
N PRO A 529 0.94 11.85 -26.21
CA PRO A 529 1.33 11.94 -24.81
C PRO A 529 1.67 13.39 -24.48
N THR A 530 1.12 13.88 -23.39
CA THR A 530 1.55 15.16 -22.81
C THR A 530 3.01 15.07 -22.40
N LYS A 531 3.70 16.18 -22.21
CA LYS A 531 5.11 16.22 -21.76
C LYS A 531 5.36 15.49 -20.43
N THR A 532 4.29 15.12 -19.73
CA THR A 532 4.26 14.50 -18.40
C THR A 532 4.15 12.96 -18.41
N GLY A 533 4.26 12.31 -19.57
CA GLY A 533 4.11 10.83 -19.65
C GLY A 533 2.67 10.31 -19.55
N LEU A 534 1.69 11.20 -19.55
CA LEU A 534 0.27 10.85 -19.53
C LEU A 534 -0.24 10.53 -20.95
N ILE A 535 -1.18 9.59 -21.01
CA ILE A 535 -1.81 9.12 -22.24
C ILE A 535 -3.31 9.42 -22.15
N GLU A 536 -3.83 10.18 -23.10
CA GLU A 536 -5.24 10.53 -23.16
C GLU A 536 -5.96 9.73 -24.23
N PHE A 537 -7.08 9.11 -23.85
CA PHE A 537 -8.02 8.44 -24.74
C PHE A 537 -9.36 9.20 -24.71
N ARG A 538 -9.84 9.59 -25.89
CA ARG A 538 -11.19 10.09 -26.10
C ARG A 538 -12.05 9.06 -26.81
N GLU A 539 -13.34 9.27 -26.90
CA GLU A 539 -14.23 8.37 -27.64
C GLU A 539 -13.74 8.11 -29.08
N SER A 540 -13.21 9.14 -29.74
CA SER A 540 -12.58 9.05 -31.07
C SER A 540 -11.35 8.16 -31.11
N SER A 541 -10.65 7.97 -30.00
CA SER A 541 -9.46 7.12 -29.90
C SER A 541 -9.77 5.63 -30.06
N PHE A 542 -11.02 5.25 -29.80
CA PHE A 542 -11.53 3.88 -29.94
C PHE A 542 -12.30 3.67 -31.24
N SER A 543 -12.46 4.69 -32.05
CA SER A 543 -13.09 4.57 -33.35
C SER A 543 -12.09 4.01 -34.35
N VAL A 544 -12.26 2.76 -34.68
CA VAL A 544 -11.40 2.04 -35.63
C VAL A 544 -11.84 2.36 -37.05
N ASN A 545 -10.92 2.82 -37.87
CA ASN A 545 -11.13 2.99 -39.29
C ASN A 545 -11.52 1.64 -39.92
N ALA A 546 -12.62 1.56 -40.63
CA ALA A 546 -13.18 0.33 -41.18
C ALA A 546 -12.18 -0.55 -41.97
N ALA A 547 -11.18 0.05 -42.57
CA ALA A 547 -10.10 -0.64 -43.28
C ALA A 547 -9.09 -1.35 -42.35
N ARG A 548 -9.01 -0.99 -41.08
CA ARG A 548 -8.10 -1.56 -40.08
C ARG A 548 -8.83 -2.40 -39.03
N GLN A 549 -10.16 -2.42 -39.04
CA GLN A 549 -11.02 -3.10 -38.10
C GLN A 549 -10.80 -4.63 -38.02
N SER A 550 -10.29 -5.20 -39.08
CA SER A 550 -10.22 -6.67 -39.19
C SER A 550 -9.16 -7.30 -38.31
N LEU A 551 -8.42 -6.53 -37.54
CA LEU A 551 -7.18 -7.13 -37.12
C LEU A 551 -7.05 -7.31 -35.62
N PHE A 552 -7.60 -6.46 -34.72
CA PHE A 552 -6.92 -6.56 -33.47
C PHE A 552 -7.61 -6.11 -32.19
N ILE A 553 -8.76 -5.43 -32.23
CA ILE A 553 -9.31 -4.90 -30.98
C ILE A 553 -10.39 -5.83 -30.47
N PRO A 554 -10.24 -6.39 -29.26
CA PRO A 554 -11.31 -7.14 -28.64
C PRO A 554 -12.56 -6.27 -28.49
N PRO A 555 -13.77 -6.85 -28.54
CA PRO A 555 -15.04 -6.12 -28.36
C PRO A 555 -15.11 -5.31 -27.06
N ASP A 556 -14.25 -5.62 -26.11
CA ASP A 556 -14.20 -5.01 -24.77
C ASP A 556 -13.83 -3.52 -24.75
N TRP A 557 -13.24 -2.98 -25.83
CA TRP A 557 -13.01 -1.55 -25.96
C TRP A 557 -14.30 -0.72 -25.85
N LYS A 558 -15.43 -1.29 -26.24
CA LYS A 558 -16.74 -0.65 -26.07
C LYS A 558 -17.14 -0.51 -24.60
N ARG A 559 -16.62 -1.36 -23.73
CA ARG A 559 -16.83 -1.22 -22.29
C ARG A 559 -16.10 0.00 -21.72
N TYR A 560 -14.93 0.32 -22.25
CA TYR A 560 -14.16 1.49 -21.82
C TYR A 560 -14.87 2.81 -22.15
N SER A 561 -15.44 2.94 -23.33
CA SER A 561 -16.21 4.13 -23.72
C SER A 561 -17.48 4.32 -22.87
N ASN A 562 -17.94 3.26 -22.17
CA ASN A 562 -19.10 3.28 -21.30
C ASN A 562 -18.75 3.42 -19.81
N THR A 563 -17.50 3.63 -19.44
CA THR A 563 -17.13 3.88 -18.04
C THR A 563 -17.72 5.18 -17.52
N SER A 564 -17.94 5.25 -16.20
CA SER A 564 -18.42 6.47 -15.55
C SER A 564 -17.49 7.67 -15.80
N ILE A 565 -16.18 7.42 -15.82
CA ILE A 565 -15.15 8.44 -16.09
C ILE A 565 -15.30 9.01 -17.51
N MET A 566 -15.42 8.14 -18.54
CA MET A 566 -15.60 8.60 -19.92
C MET A 566 -16.90 9.36 -20.11
N ARG A 567 -18.00 8.97 -19.45
CA ARG A 567 -19.27 9.66 -19.51
C ARG A 567 -19.25 11.02 -18.84
N ARG A 568 -18.51 11.16 -17.74
CA ARG A 568 -18.42 12.38 -16.95
C ARG A 568 -17.45 13.39 -17.56
N GLU A 569 -16.29 12.94 -18.03
CA GLU A 569 -15.19 13.79 -18.45
C GLU A 569 -14.94 13.80 -19.98
N GLY A 570 -15.58 12.90 -20.71
CA GLY A 570 -15.40 12.73 -22.16
C GLY A 570 -14.00 12.21 -22.56
N LYS A 571 -13.17 11.87 -21.57
CA LYS A 571 -11.79 11.41 -21.76
C LYS A 571 -11.37 10.44 -20.66
N ILE A 572 -10.37 9.62 -20.96
CA ILE A 572 -9.65 8.80 -19.99
C ILE A 572 -8.20 9.25 -20.01
N LEU A 573 -7.69 9.61 -18.86
CA LEU A 573 -6.29 9.96 -18.65
C LEU A 573 -5.63 8.84 -17.87
N GLY A 574 -4.45 8.39 -18.30
CA GLY A 574 -3.75 7.31 -17.63
C GLY A 574 -2.27 7.27 -17.96
N SER A 575 -1.54 6.41 -17.24
CA SER A 575 -0.12 6.17 -17.45
C SER A 575 0.19 4.69 -17.29
N PHE A 576 1.22 4.22 -17.99
CA PHE A 576 1.83 2.91 -17.76
C PHE A 576 2.87 2.96 -16.63
N ASP A 577 3.26 4.15 -16.19
CA ASP A 577 4.13 4.36 -15.04
C ASP A 577 3.33 4.47 -13.75
N ARG A 578 3.68 3.64 -12.76
CA ARG A 578 3.00 3.62 -11.46
C ARG A 578 3.24 4.91 -10.69
N GLY A 579 4.47 5.46 -10.72
CA GLY A 579 4.81 6.70 -10.03
C GLY A 579 3.93 7.84 -10.50
N THR A 580 3.85 8.04 -11.83
CA THR A 580 2.98 9.05 -12.44
C THR A 580 1.50 8.83 -12.10
N ALA A 581 1.01 7.58 -12.15
CA ALA A 581 -0.38 7.27 -11.84
C ALA A 581 -0.74 7.48 -10.36
N ALA A 582 0.23 7.31 -9.45
CA ALA A 582 0.02 7.49 -8.02
C ALA A 582 -0.04 8.96 -7.57
N THR A 583 0.38 9.90 -8.43
CA THR A 583 0.42 11.33 -8.06
C THR A 583 -0.95 11.99 -8.06
N ARG A 584 -1.95 11.40 -8.74
CA ARG A 584 -3.28 12.00 -8.94
C ARG A 584 -4.36 10.94 -9.00
N GLU A 585 -5.49 11.19 -8.36
CA GLU A 585 -6.64 10.27 -8.33
C GLU A 585 -7.41 10.21 -9.66
N ASP A 586 -7.31 11.23 -10.51
CA ASP A 586 -7.95 11.27 -11.83
C ASP A 586 -7.18 10.53 -12.94
N ILE A 587 -6.02 9.94 -12.60
CA ILE A 587 -5.16 9.21 -13.53
C ILE A 587 -5.32 7.71 -13.32
N LEU A 588 -5.65 6.98 -14.38
CA LEU A 588 -5.69 5.52 -14.36
C LEU A 588 -4.28 4.94 -14.49
N PHE A 589 -4.00 3.91 -13.71
CA PHE A 589 -2.81 3.10 -13.90
C PHE A 589 -3.11 1.96 -14.90
N PHE A 590 -2.51 2.01 -16.08
CA PHE A 590 -2.62 0.97 -17.09
C PHE A 590 -1.76 -0.23 -16.72
N ALA A 591 -2.30 -1.13 -15.91
CA ALA A 591 -1.65 -2.31 -15.35
C ALA A 591 -2.49 -3.57 -15.60
N PRO A 592 -2.00 -4.77 -15.26
CA PRO A 592 -2.79 -5.99 -15.31
C PRO A 592 -4.14 -5.84 -14.60
N GLY A 593 -5.22 -6.18 -15.29
CA GLY A 593 -6.61 -5.95 -14.85
C GLY A 593 -7.26 -4.71 -15.46
N ASP A 594 -6.47 -3.74 -15.96
CA ASP A 594 -6.98 -2.62 -16.74
C ASP A 594 -7.31 -3.03 -18.17
N ALA A 595 -8.46 -2.59 -18.69
CA ALA A 595 -8.92 -3.04 -20.02
C ALA A 595 -7.99 -2.59 -21.17
N VAL A 596 -7.34 -1.42 -21.07
CA VAL A 596 -6.36 -0.97 -22.08
C VAL A 596 -5.14 -1.88 -22.06
N TYR A 597 -4.59 -2.10 -20.87
CA TYR A 597 -3.44 -2.95 -20.67
C TYR A 597 -3.72 -4.37 -21.15
N ASP A 598 -4.75 -5.01 -20.63
CA ASP A 598 -5.07 -6.41 -20.93
C ASP A 598 -5.39 -6.64 -22.40
N SER A 599 -6.09 -5.71 -23.04
CA SER A 599 -6.38 -5.80 -24.47
C SER A 599 -5.12 -5.72 -25.33
N ILE A 600 -4.17 -4.83 -25.01
CA ILE A 600 -2.91 -4.71 -25.74
C ILE A 600 -2.09 -5.99 -25.55
N ILE A 601 -1.96 -6.49 -24.33
CA ILE A 601 -1.19 -7.69 -24.01
C ILE A 601 -1.84 -8.93 -24.66
N SER A 602 -3.16 -9.11 -24.51
CA SER A 602 -3.88 -10.25 -25.09
C SER A 602 -3.74 -10.27 -26.62
N ASN A 603 -3.80 -9.09 -27.24
CA ASN A 603 -3.59 -8.96 -28.68
C ASN A 603 -2.14 -9.31 -29.06
N ALA A 604 -1.15 -8.81 -28.34
CA ALA A 604 0.26 -9.10 -28.57
C ALA A 604 0.58 -10.59 -28.41
N VAL A 605 0.04 -11.23 -27.38
CA VAL A 605 0.26 -12.67 -27.10
C VAL A 605 -0.48 -13.56 -28.08
N GLY A 606 -1.72 -13.23 -28.42
CA GLY A 606 -2.57 -14.02 -29.33
C GLY A 606 -2.22 -13.84 -30.81
N CYS A 607 -1.43 -12.83 -31.17
CA CYS A 607 -1.08 -12.54 -32.54
C CYS A 607 0.18 -13.28 -33.00
N ASN A 608 0.10 -13.94 -34.16
CA ASN A 608 1.28 -14.59 -34.75
C ASN A 608 2.24 -13.62 -35.48
N ARG A 609 1.90 -12.34 -35.56
CA ARG A 609 2.75 -11.33 -36.20
C ARG A 609 3.99 -11.04 -35.33
N GLY A 610 5.10 -10.81 -35.98
CA GLY A 610 6.38 -10.52 -35.33
C GLY A 610 7.08 -11.72 -34.71
N ARG A 611 6.47 -12.90 -34.73
CA ARG A 611 7.14 -14.14 -34.26
C ARG A 611 8.23 -14.61 -35.20
N CYS A 612 8.16 -14.22 -36.48
CA CYS A 612 9.27 -14.36 -37.42
C CYS A 612 9.51 -13.01 -38.08
N THR A 613 10.68 -12.41 -37.85
CA THR A 613 10.98 -11.06 -38.33
C THR A 613 12.42 -10.88 -38.74
N GLY A 614 12.71 -9.85 -39.57
CA GLY A 614 14.06 -9.41 -39.91
C GLY A 614 14.30 -8.01 -39.33
N ILE A 615 15.44 -7.84 -38.70
CA ILE A 615 15.87 -6.57 -38.08
C ILE A 615 17.25 -6.21 -38.62
N GLU A 616 17.36 -4.97 -39.11
CA GLU A 616 18.64 -4.37 -39.45
C GLU A 616 18.91 -3.19 -38.50
N THR A 617 20.05 -3.18 -37.85
CA THR A 617 20.46 -2.12 -36.92
C THR A 617 21.91 -1.73 -37.11
N THR A 618 22.31 -0.60 -36.57
CA THR A 618 23.69 -0.15 -36.51
C THR A 618 24.33 -0.54 -35.17
N GLY A 619 25.60 -0.88 -35.18
CA GLY A 619 26.37 -1.27 -34.02
C GLY A 619 27.86 -1.12 -34.21
N THR A 620 28.62 -1.63 -33.25
CA THR A 620 30.11 -1.59 -33.29
C THR A 620 30.74 -2.72 -34.05
N TYR A 621 29.94 -3.66 -34.59
CA TYR A 621 30.38 -4.83 -35.30
C TYR A 621 29.42 -5.17 -36.44
N ASN A 622 29.90 -6.00 -37.38
CA ASN A 622 29.08 -6.54 -38.47
C ASN A 622 28.61 -7.96 -38.13
N TYR A 623 27.30 -8.20 -38.16
CA TYR A 623 26.72 -9.51 -37.89
C TYR A 623 25.57 -9.81 -38.85
N ASP A 624 25.49 -11.05 -39.32
CA ASP A 624 24.33 -11.63 -40.00
C ASP A 624 24.03 -12.98 -39.35
N GLY A 625 22.87 -13.17 -38.79
CA GLY A 625 22.50 -14.40 -38.10
C GLY A 625 21.03 -14.51 -37.75
N LEU A 626 20.63 -15.70 -37.28
CA LEU A 626 19.33 -15.98 -36.72
C LEU A 626 19.42 -15.95 -35.20
N VAL A 627 18.47 -15.34 -34.57
CA VAL A 627 18.30 -15.41 -33.10
C VAL A 627 17.00 -16.12 -32.82
N TYR A 628 17.09 -17.31 -32.23
CA TYR A 628 15.95 -18.10 -31.77
C TYR A 628 15.64 -17.69 -30.33
N ILE A 629 14.39 -17.44 -30.06
CA ILE A 629 13.87 -17.04 -28.77
C ILE A 629 12.95 -18.15 -28.26
N TYR A 630 13.32 -18.78 -27.17
CA TYR A 630 12.56 -19.84 -26.54
C TYR A 630 11.98 -19.39 -25.21
N ASN A 631 10.71 -19.71 -24.98
CA ASN A 631 10.10 -19.69 -23.66
C ASN A 631 10.33 -21.05 -23.00
N ILE A 632 10.31 -21.07 -21.67
CA ILE A 632 10.44 -22.30 -20.90
C ILE A 632 9.03 -22.75 -20.49
N ALA A 633 8.67 -23.97 -20.89
CA ALA A 633 7.39 -24.56 -20.50
C ALA A 633 7.62 -25.81 -19.65
N PRO A 634 6.99 -25.93 -18.48
CA PRO A 634 6.98 -27.18 -17.69
C PRO A 634 6.26 -28.28 -18.48
N GLU A 635 6.59 -29.54 -18.18
CA GLU A 635 5.88 -30.67 -18.75
C GLU A 635 4.62 -30.96 -17.91
N LEU A 636 3.46 -30.64 -18.44
CA LEU A 636 2.20 -30.68 -17.70
C LEU A 636 1.38 -31.95 -17.91
N ASP A 637 1.81 -32.86 -18.77
CA ASP A 637 1.00 -34.04 -19.18
C ASP A 637 0.55 -34.90 -17.98
N GLU A 638 1.46 -35.25 -17.09
CA GLU A 638 1.16 -36.03 -15.86
C GLU A 638 0.16 -35.31 -14.94
N LEU A 639 0.24 -33.99 -14.88
CA LEU A 639 -0.61 -33.16 -14.03
C LEU A 639 -2.02 -33.03 -14.62
N LEU A 640 -2.13 -32.90 -15.93
CA LEU A 640 -3.41 -32.86 -16.65
C LEU A 640 -4.13 -34.20 -16.60
N GLU A 641 -3.40 -35.31 -16.71
CA GLU A 641 -3.96 -36.66 -16.58
C GLU A 641 -4.50 -36.95 -15.18
N ASN A 642 -3.97 -36.31 -14.15
CA ASN A 642 -4.46 -36.40 -12.76
C ASN A 642 -5.50 -35.31 -12.43
N GLU A 643 -6.13 -34.69 -13.42
CA GLU A 643 -7.21 -33.70 -13.27
C GLU A 643 -6.84 -32.54 -12.32
N MET A 644 -5.58 -32.09 -12.33
CA MET A 644 -5.12 -31.03 -11.45
C MET A 644 -5.90 -29.74 -11.70
N PRO A 645 -6.36 -29.04 -10.64
CA PRO A 645 -7.07 -27.77 -10.79
C PRO A 645 -6.23 -26.74 -11.57
N MET A 646 -6.87 -26.01 -12.50
CA MET A 646 -6.22 -24.95 -13.30
C MET A 646 -5.54 -23.87 -12.43
N GLN A 647 -6.06 -23.65 -11.23
CA GLN A 647 -5.45 -22.73 -10.25
C GLN A 647 -4.08 -23.21 -9.79
N THR A 648 -3.94 -24.52 -9.53
CA THR A 648 -2.66 -25.13 -9.18
C THR A 648 -1.68 -25.05 -10.35
N LEU A 649 -2.16 -25.31 -11.58
CA LEU A 649 -1.34 -25.15 -12.79
C LEU A 649 -0.86 -23.71 -12.99
N ALA A 650 -1.67 -22.71 -12.66
CA ALA A 650 -1.29 -21.31 -12.75
C ALA A 650 -0.15 -20.94 -11.78
N GLN A 651 -0.06 -21.60 -10.63
CA GLN A 651 1.00 -21.36 -9.63
C GLN A 651 2.39 -21.78 -10.14
N TYR A 652 2.50 -22.65 -11.13
CA TYR A 652 3.80 -23.03 -11.71
C TYR A 652 4.56 -21.85 -12.29
N LYS A 653 3.89 -20.81 -12.75
CA LYS A 653 4.52 -19.59 -13.24
C LYS A 653 5.36 -18.89 -12.18
N MET A 654 5.03 -19.10 -10.90
CA MET A 654 5.81 -18.56 -9.78
C MET A 654 7.16 -19.27 -9.64
N TYR A 655 7.20 -20.56 -9.88
CA TYR A 655 8.40 -21.39 -9.71
C TYR A 655 9.33 -21.37 -10.92
N LEU A 656 8.82 -21.02 -12.09
CA LEU A 656 9.64 -20.78 -13.28
C LEU A 656 9.58 -19.28 -13.60
N PRO A 657 10.52 -18.47 -13.11
CA PRO A 657 10.60 -17.09 -13.54
C PRO A 657 10.71 -17.07 -15.06
N LEU A 658 9.83 -16.29 -15.70
CA LEU A 658 9.68 -16.18 -17.16
C LEU A 658 10.98 -15.66 -17.79
N ARG A 659 11.97 -16.50 -17.96
CA ARG A 659 13.18 -16.16 -18.67
C ARG A 659 13.16 -16.80 -20.04
N GLN A 660 13.35 -15.95 -21.01
CA GLN A 660 13.56 -16.39 -22.37
C GLN A 660 15.01 -16.87 -22.55
N ILE A 661 15.19 -17.88 -23.38
CA ILE A 661 16.50 -18.37 -23.79
C ILE A 661 16.74 -17.86 -25.20
N PHE A 662 17.74 -17.05 -25.39
CA PHE A 662 18.16 -16.53 -26.68
C PHE A 662 19.30 -17.39 -27.21
N VAL A 663 19.17 -17.87 -28.44
CA VAL A 663 20.24 -18.63 -29.14
C VAL A 663 20.55 -17.94 -30.45
N ALA A 664 21.71 -17.33 -30.54
CA ALA A 664 22.19 -16.71 -31.78
C ALA A 664 22.99 -17.71 -32.64
N ILE A 665 22.59 -17.82 -33.89
CA ILE A 665 23.24 -18.68 -34.93
C ILE A 665 23.81 -17.78 -35.99
N PRO A 666 25.14 -17.61 -36.10
CA PRO A 666 25.78 -16.84 -37.17
C PRO A 666 25.67 -17.55 -38.49
N LEU A 667 25.35 -16.81 -39.56
CA LEU A 667 25.19 -17.35 -40.91
C LEU A 667 26.42 -17.24 -41.79
N ASN A 668 27.45 -16.49 -41.40
CA ASN A 668 28.71 -16.35 -42.12
C ASN A 668 29.92 -16.44 -41.16
N ILE A 669 31.12 -16.59 -41.76
CA ILE A 669 32.35 -16.81 -40.99
C ILE A 669 32.68 -15.59 -40.11
N LYS A 670 32.50 -14.36 -40.60
CA LYS A 670 32.81 -13.14 -39.86
C LYS A 670 31.88 -12.98 -38.67
N SER A 671 30.63 -13.35 -38.81
CA SER A 671 29.63 -13.32 -37.73
C SER A 671 29.90 -14.35 -36.63
N LYS A 672 30.67 -15.43 -36.91
CA LYS A 672 31.08 -16.43 -35.92
C LYS A 672 32.06 -15.88 -34.88
N GLU A 673 32.79 -14.82 -35.21
CA GLU A 673 33.75 -14.20 -34.31
C GLU A 673 33.09 -13.32 -33.25
N ILE A 674 31.82 -12.93 -33.45
CA ILE A 674 31.09 -12.09 -32.52
C ILE A 674 30.51 -12.95 -31.40
N PRO A 675 30.81 -12.62 -30.13
CA PRO A 675 30.28 -13.33 -28.96
C PRO A 675 28.76 -13.28 -28.95
N GLU A 676 28.12 -14.39 -28.68
CA GLU A 676 26.65 -14.48 -28.61
C GLU A 676 26.05 -13.49 -27.62
N LYS A 677 26.71 -13.23 -26.46
CA LYS A 677 26.28 -12.26 -25.49
C LYS A 677 26.13 -10.85 -26.08
N GLU A 678 27.04 -10.44 -26.95
CA GLU A 678 26.98 -9.13 -27.60
C GLU A 678 25.83 -9.06 -28.60
N VAL A 679 25.56 -10.15 -29.33
CA VAL A 679 24.45 -10.24 -30.27
C VAL A 679 23.12 -10.10 -29.51
N VAL A 680 22.93 -10.85 -28.41
CA VAL A 680 21.74 -10.80 -27.58
C VAL A 680 21.59 -9.43 -26.91
N LYS A 681 22.69 -8.86 -26.40
CA LYS A 681 22.70 -7.51 -25.83
C LYS A 681 22.26 -6.45 -26.87
N THR A 682 22.74 -6.55 -28.09
CA THR A 682 22.31 -5.65 -29.18
C THR A 682 20.83 -5.80 -29.48
N LEU A 683 20.31 -7.04 -29.54
CA LEU A 683 18.88 -7.28 -29.74
C LEU A 683 18.03 -6.71 -28.62
N LEU A 684 18.43 -6.92 -27.37
CA LEU A 684 17.69 -6.45 -26.19
C LEU A 684 17.79 -4.92 -25.99
N ALA A 685 18.85 -4.29 -26.50
CA ALA A 685 19.01 -2.84 -26.47
C ALA A 685 18.21 -2.10 -27.56
N LEU A 686 17.61 -2.81 -28.52
CA LEU A 686 16.81 -2.20 -29.57
C LEU A 686 15.58 -1.51 -28.98
N ARG A 687 15.48 -0.21 -29.27
CA ARG A 687 14.30 0.57 -28.90
C ARG A 687 13.30 0.58 -30.06
N PRO A 688 11.98 0.67 -29.79
CA PRO A 688 10.95 0.67 -30.84
C PRO A 688 11.14 1.72 -31.94
N ASN A 689 11.87 2.80 -31.64
CA ASN A 689 12.20 3.87 -32.59
C ASN A 689 13.56 3.71 -33.27
N ASP A 690 14.48 2.95 -32.66
CA ASP A 690 15.87 2.74 -33.09
C ASP A 690 16.03 1.40 -33.78
N ALA A 691 15.14 0.45 -33.50
CA ALA A 691 15.01 -0.70 -34.38
C ALA A 691 14.79 -0.11 -35.76
N GLY A 692 15.78 -0.18 -36.59
CA GLY A 692 15.66 0.15 -37.98
C GLY A 692 14.49 -0.65 -38.52
N HIS A 693 13.28 -0.16 -38.11
CA HIS A 693 12.07 -0.67 -38.69
C HIS A 693 12.36 -0.49 -40.14
N VAL A 694 12.66 -1.56 -40.70
CA VAL A 694 12.42 -1.82 -41.98
C VAL A 694 11.17 -1.03 -42.31
N GLY A 695 11.24 0.31 -42.49
CA GLY A 695 10.07 1.15 -42.65
C GLY A 695 10.17 2.61 -42.33
N ARG A 696 11.29 3.20 -41.99
CA ARG A 696 11.36 4.66 -41.83
C ARG A 696 11.37 5.37 -43.16
N ARG A 697 10.30 6.10 -43.45
CA ARG A 697 10.30 7.18 -44.43
C ARG A 697 11.20 8.30 -43.92
N SER A 698 12.36 8.49 -44.48
CA SER A 698 13.00 9.81 -44.43
C SER A 698 12.15 10.75 -45.29
N ALA A 699 11.86 11.95 -44.74
CA ALA A 699 10.99 12.95 -45.34
C ALA A 699 11.26 13.09 -46.85
N GLY A 700 10.22 12.83 -47.65
CA GLY A 700 10.11 13.34 -49.04
C GLY A 700 10.51 12.41 -50.14
N ARG A 701 10.96 11.18 -49.95
CA ARG A 701 11.19 10.23 -51.04
C ARG A 701 10.54 8.88 -50.76
N LEU A 702 9.83 8.33 -51.73
CA LEU A 702 9.41 6.93 -51.80
C LEU A 702 10.66 6.02 -51.83
N SER A 703 11.31 5.83 -50.69
CA SER A 703 12.30 4.76 -50.54
C SER A 703 11.54 3.49 -50.20
N ILE A 704 11.84 2.43 -50.88
CA ILE A 704 11.50 1.05 -50.55
C ILE A 704 11.75 0.90 -49.05
N SER A 705 10.69 0.47 -48.31
CA SER A 705 10.83 0.27 -46.87
C SER A 705 12.02 -0.64 -46.61
N PRO A 706 12.83 -0.46 -45.58
CA PRO A 706 13.93 -1.39 -45.31
C PRO A 706 13.43 -2.85 -45.19
N LEU A 707 12.16 -3.12 -44.81
CA LEU A 707 11.54 -4.45 -44.89
C LEU A 707 11.44 -4.92 -46.32
N GLU A 708 10.94 -4.11 -47.22
CA GLU A 708 10.92 -4.45 -48.65
C GLU A 708 12.33 -4.66 -49.22
N ARG A 709 13.28 -3.82 -48.80
CA ARG A 709 14.68 -4.02 -49.15
C ARG A 709 15.26 -5.29 -48.55
N PHE A 710 15.00 -5.54 -47.27
CA PHE A 710 15.43 -6.77 -46.61
C PHE A 710 14.79 -8.00 -47.24
N ILE A 711 13.48 -7.98 -47.52
CA ILE A 711 12.75 -9.03 -48.20
C ILE A 711 13.28 -9.22 -49.64
N SER A 712 13.61 -8.14 -50.33
CA SER A 712 14.18 -8.23 -51.70
C SER A 712 15.58 -8.85 -51.73
N LEU A 713 16.38 -8.57 -50.73
CA LEU A 713 17.73 -9.13 -50.58
C LEU A 713 17.73 -10.53 -49.94
N THR A 714 16.75 -10.84 -49.16
CA THR A 714 16.60 -12.10 -48.43
C THR A 714 15.12 -12.51 -48.45
N PRO A 715 14.62 -13.04 -49.56
CA PRO A 715 13.21 -13.36 -49.71
C PRO A 715 12.75 -14.43 -48.70
N PRO A 716 11.47 -14.42 -48.26
CA PRO A 716 10.92 -15.38 -47.30
C PRO A 716 11.14 -16.85 -47.69
N SER A 717 11.19 -17.13 -49.00
CA SER A 717 11.52 -18.47 -49.53
C SER A 717 12.89 -18.99 -49.10
N THR A 718 13.80 -18.13 -48.70
CA THR A 718 15.12 -18.48 -48.15
C THR A 718 15.15 -18.52 -46.61
N TRP A 719 14.18 -17.95 -45.95
CA TRP A 719 14.12 -17.94 -44.48
C TRP A 719 13.68 -19.27 -43.91
N GLU A 720 12.60 -19.84 -44.44
CA GLU A 720 12.05 -21.11 -43.95
C GLU A 720 13.13 -22.21 -44.02
N PRO A 721 13.84 -22.47 -45.12
CA PRO A 721 14.92 -23.45 -45.17
C PRO A 721 16.08 -23.13 -44.20
N LEU A 722 16.39 -21.83 -43.95
CA LEU A 722 17.43 -21.43 -43.00
C LEU A 722 17.01 -21.67 -41.57
N VAL A 723 15.78 -21.30 -41.20
CA VAL A 723 15.20 -21.55 -39.87
C VAL A 723 15.17 -23.06 -39.61
N ASP A 724 14.66 -23.86 -40.54
CA ASP A 724 14.58 -25.32 -40.40
C ASP A 724 15.97 -25.95 -40.26
N LYS A 725 16.93 -25.54 -41.09
CA LYS A 725 18.30 -26.02 -41.05
C LYS A 725 18.97 -25.89 -39.69
N TYR A 726 18.70 -24.81 -38.99
CA TYR A 726 19.37 -24.51 -37.70
C TYR A 726 18.51 -24.77 -36.47
N SER A 727 17.21 -25.08 -36.63
CA SER A 727 16.25 -25.25 -35.53
C SER A 727 16.69 -26.33 -34.53
N ALA A 728 17.11 -27.50 -35.00
CA ALA A 728 17.56 -28.59 -34.14
C ALA A 728 18.81 -28.21 -33.32
N SER A 729 19.76 -27.50 -33.93
CA SER A 729 20.97 -27.05 -33.24
C SER A 729 20.66 -25.93 -32.21
N ALA A 730 19.77 -25.03 -32.58
CA ALA A 730 19.31 -23.97 -31.66
C ALA A 730 18.57 -24.56 -30.46
N TYR A 731 17.68 -25.51 -30.69
CA TYR A 731 16.95 -26.23 -29.63
C TYR A 731 17.90 -26.97 -28.68
N ALA A 732 18.87 -27.74 -29.23
CA ALA A 732 19.85 -28.46 -28.41
C ALA A 732 20.66 -27.51 -27.52
N ARG A 733 21.03 -26.32 -28.03
CA ARG A 733 21.73 -25.29 -27.24
C ARG A 733 20.84 -24.67 -26.21
N ALA A 734 19.56 -24.43 -26.52
CA ALA A 734 18.59 -23.92 -25.56
C ALA A 734 18.36 -24.91 -24.41
N ARG A 735 18.23 -26.21 -24.75
CA ARG A 735 18.07 -27.27 -23.75
C ARG A 735 19.29 -27.39 -22.84
N ALA A 736 20.50 -27.39 -23.38
CA ALA A 736 21.72 -27.44 -22.59
C ALA A 736 21.89 -26.23 -21.62
N ARG A 737 21.27 -25.08 -21.93
CA ARG A 737 21.22 -23.92 -21.03
C ARG A 737 20.16 -24.06 -19.95
N LEU A 738 19.04 -24.67 -20.31
CA LEU A 738 17.98 -24.94 -19.34
C LEU A 738 18.46 -25.89 -18.25
N GLU A 739 19.22 -26.94 -18.63
CA GLU A 739 19.78 -27.93 -17.70
C GLU A 739 20.81 -27.35 -16.71
N LYS A 740 21.40 -26.19 -16.99
CA LYS A 740 22.39 -25.52 -16.13
C LYS A 740 21.80 -24.40 -15.25
N ARG A 741 20.50 -24.34 -15.13
CA ARG A 741 19.85 -23.25 -14.37
C ARG A 741 19.81 -23.52 -12.88
N SER A 742 20.34 -22.57 -12.10
CA SER A 742 20.27 -22.57 -10.63
C SER A 742 18.90 -22.22 -10.08
N ASP A 743 18.03 -21.58 -10.86
CA ASP A 743 16.68 -21.20 -10.43
C ASP A 743 15.72 -22.38 -10.27
N LEU A 744 15.99 -23.52 -10.91
CA LEU A 744 15.27 -24.78 -10.66
C LEU A 744 15.53 -25.30 -9.23
N GLU A 745 16.76 -25.17 -8.74
CA GLU A 745 17.11 -25.52 -7.37
C GLU A 745 16.43 -24.59 -6.35
N ALA A 746 16.38 -23.29 -6.66
CA ALA A 746 15.64 -22.32 -5.84
C ALA A 746 14.13 -22.62 -5.81
N ALA A 747 13.56 -23.01 -6.94
CA ALA A 747 12.16 -23.43 -7.04
C ALA A 747 11.87 -24.68 -6.20
N GLU A 748 12.77 -25.69 -6.25
CA GLU A 748 12.65 -26.91 -5.41
C GLU A 748 12.69 -26.56 -3.92
N LYS A 749 13.62 -25.71 -3.50
CA LYS A 749 13.74 -25.26 -2.12
C LYS A 749 12.50 -24.49 -1.66
N GLU A 750 11.96 -23.64 -2.52
CA GLU A 750 10.73 -22.89 -2.23
C GLU A 750 9.52 -23.84 -2.10
N MET A 751 9.38 -24.79 -3.00
CA MET A 751 8.31 -25.79 -2.91
C MET A 751 8.40 -26.61 -1.63
N GLN A 752 9.62 -27.02 -1.23
CA GLN A 752 9.85 -27.74 0.02
C GLN A 752 9.50 -26.87 1.23
N ARG A 753 9.82 -25.56 1.18
CA ARG A 753 9.42 -24.60 2.23
C ARG A 753 7.90 -24.55 2.39
N VAL A 754 7.17 -24.46 1.29
CA VAL A 754 5.69 -24.42 1.29
C VAL A 754 5.11 -25.73 1.86
N LEU A 755 5.65 -26.90 1.46
CA LEU A 755 5.19 -28.20 1.95
C LEU A 755 5.44 -28.35 3.45
N ASN A 756 6.66 -28.02 3.90
CA ASN A 756 7.01 -28.06 5.32
C ASN A 756 6.13 -27.10 6.13
N GLY A 757 5.82 -25.93 5.57
CA GLY A 757 4.90 -24.99 6.19
C GLY A 757 3.49 -25.56 6.39
N TYR A 758 2.99 -26.34 5.44
CA TYR A 758 1.72 -27.03 5.62
C TYR A 758 1.75 -28.13 6.71
N ARG A 759 2.86 -28.86 6.79
CA ARG A 759 3.07 -29.82 7.89
C ARG A 759 3.07 -29.12 9.25
N ALA A 760 3.83 -28.05 9.36
CA ALA A 760 3.88 -27.25 10.59
C ALA A 760 2.49 -26.72 10.99
N GLU A 761 1.68 -26.31 10.01
CA GLU A 761 0.30 -25.88 10.27
C GLU A 761 -0.55 -27.03 10.85
N CYS A 762 -0.43 -28.23 10.28
CA CYS A 762 -1.14 -29.40 10.82
C CYS A 762 -0.71 -29.71 12.27
N ILE A 763 0.58 -29.63 12.57
CA ILE A 763 1.12 -29.80 13.92
C ILE A 763 0.66 -28.69 14.86
N TYR A 764 0.77 -27.45 14.45
CA TYR A 764 0.44 -26.28 15.29
C TYR A 764 -1.03 -26.27 15.69
N PHE A 765 -1.93 -26.61 14.75
CA PHE A 765 -3.38 -26.66 14.97
C PHE A 765 -3.90 -28.05 15.37
N GLU A 766 -3.02 -29.04 15.58
CA GLU A 766 -3.37 -30.44 15.94
C GLU A 766 -4.38 -31.05 14.94
N ARG A 767 -4.11 -30.85 13.63
CA ARG A 767 -4.96 -31.37 12.56
C ARG A 767 -4.51 -32.77 12.10
N ASP A 768 -5.42 -33.45 11.41
CA ASP A 768 -5.09 -34.72 10.73
C ASP A 768 -4.04 -34.47 9.61
N MET A 769 -3.05 -35.38 9.60
CA MET A 769 -1.94 -35.33 8.63
C MET A 769 -2.29 -35.98 7.28
N SER A 770 -3.51 -36.48 7.07
CA SER A 770 -3.91 -37.15 5.82
C SER A 770 -3.76 -36.28 4.58
N GLY A 771 -4.01 -34.96 4.70
CA GLY A 771 -3.80 -33.99 3.62
C GLY A 771 -2.34 -33.71 3.26
N VAL A 772 -1.39 -34.12 4.11
CA VAL A 772 0.06 -33.94 3.85
C VAL A 772 0.51 -34.89 2.75
N GLU A 773 0.11 -36.15 2.79
CA GLU A 773 0.48 -37.17 1.77
C GLU A 773 0.01 -36.77 0.36
N GLU A 774 -1.19 -36.21 0.25
CA GLU A 774 -1.69 -35.71 -1.02
C GLU A 774 -0.87 -34.54 -1.53
N ARG A 775 -0.52 -33.60 -0.65
CA ARG A 775 0.35 -32.46 -1.01
C ARG A 775 1.76 -32.87 -1.37
N GLU A 776 2.32 -33.89 -0.71
CA GLU A 776 3.61 -34.48 -1.08
C GLU A 776 3.57 -35.08 -2.48
N ARG A 777 2.53 -35.83 -2.81
CA ARG A 777 2.33 -36.37 -4.15
C ARG A 777 2.24 -35.24 -5.19
N LEU A 778 1.48 -34.18 -4.90
CA LEU A 778 1.37 -33.02 -5.79
C LEU A 778 2.71 -32.28 -5.92
N PHE A 779 3.46 -32.17 -4.84
CA PHE A 779 4.81 -31.61 -4.84
C PHE A 779 5.73 -32.39 -5.77
N ASP A 780 5.78 -33.72 -5.64
CA ASP A 780 6.64 -34.57 -6.46
C ASP A 780 6.27 -34.52 -7.95
N MET A 781 4.99 -34.49 -8.27
CA MET A 781 4.51 -34.36 -9.64
C MET A 781 4.91 -32.98 -10.22
N THR A 782 4.74 -31.92 -9.43
CA THR A 782 5.12 -30.54 -9.80
C THR A 782 6.61 -30.43 -10.03
N LEU A 783 7.40 -30.99 -9.12
CA LEU A 783 8.86 -30.96 -9.23
C LEU A 783 9.32 -31.71 -10.48
N ARG A 784 8.71 -32.86 -10.80
CA ARG A 784 8.99 -33.57 -12.05
C ARG A 784 8.64 -32.74 -13.29
N ALA A 785 7.49 -32.08 -13.27
CA ALA A 785 7.06 -31.19 -14.37
C ALA A 785 8.05 -30.03 -14.59
N LEU A 786 8.59 -29.46 -13.52
CA LEU A 786 9.60 -28.39 -13.57
C LEU A 786 10.96 -28.90 -14.04
N LYS A 787 11.42 -30.06 -13.54
CA LYS A 787 12.70 -30.68 -13.93
C LYS A 787 12.69 -31.15 -15.39
N ASN A 788 11.53 -31.53 -15.91
CA ASN A 788 11.32 -31.93 -17.30
C ASN A 788 10.92 -30.75 -18.20
N ALA A 789 11.02 -29.52 -17.74
CA ALA A 789 10.70 -28.35 -18.54
C ALA A 789 11.45 -28.34 -19.89
N LYS A 790 10.75 -27.85 -20.91
CA LYS A 790 11.26 -27.86 -22.32
C LYS A 790 11.34 -26.44 -22.86
N PRO A 791 12.36 -26.11 -23.68
CA PRO A 791 12.34 -24.88 -24.45
C PRO A 791 11.24 -24.97 -25.53
N VAL A 792 10.33 -24.02 -25.55
CA VAL A 792 9.31 -23.89 -26.61
C VAL A 792 9.63 -22.67 -27.44
N LEU A 793 9.75 -22.87 -28.77
CA LEU A 793 10.08 -21.77 -29.66
C LEU A 793 8.97 -20.73 -29.66
N ASP A 794 9.32 -19.50 -29.32
CA ASP A 794 8.42 -18.36 -29.32
C ASP A 794 8.59 -17.50 -30.57
N ALA A 795 9.84 -17.12 -30.90
CA ALA A 795 10.12 -16.28 -32.06
C ALA A 795 11.48 -16.56 -32.65
N VAL A 796 11.62 -16.18 -33.93
CA VAL A 796 12.90 -16.21 -34.67
C VAL A 796 13.12 -14.83 -35.27
N CYS A 797 14.30 -14.26 -35.02
CA CYS A 797 14.71 -12.99 -35.60
C CYS A 797 15.91 -13.19 -36.53
N PHE A 798 15.78 -12.76 -37.77
CA PHE A 798 16.95 -12.55 -38.60
C PHE A 798 17.58 -11.20 -38.26
N LEU A 799 18.71 -11.22 -37.56
CA LEU A 799 19.41 -10.02 -37.13
C LEU A 799 20.58 -9.67 -38.02
N ARG A 800 20.57 -8.45 -38.52
CA ARG A 800 21.67 -7.84 -39.28
C ARG A 800 22.16 -6.61 -38.50
N VAL A 801 23.44 -6.63 -38.12
CA VAL A 801 24.10 -5.48 -37.50
C VAL A 801 25.14 -4.94 -38.47
N ARG A 802 25.18 -3.64 -38.64
CA ARG A 802 26.15 -2.94 -39.51
C ARG A 802 26.90 -1.87 -38.74
N THR A 803 28.18 -1.72 -38.99
CA THR A 803 28.96 -0.60 -38.45
C THR A 803 28.58 0.71 -39.11
N ASN A 804 28.55 1.81 -38.35
CA ASN A 804 28.30 3.15 -38.89
C ASN A 804 29.37 3.51 -39.90
N GLY A 805 29.03 3.55 -41.22
CA GLY A 805 29.95 3.96 -42.28
C GLY A 805 30.04 3.00 -43.49
N GLN A 806 29.24 1.95 -43.57
CA GLN A 806 29.07 1.12 -44.76
C GLN A 806 27.65 1.12 -45.31
#